data_c43561ffcf9b6c4a1c5874c5a907a950
#
_entry.id   c43561ffcf9b6c4a1c5874c5a907a950
#
_cell.length_a   1.000
_cell.length_b   1.000
_cell.length_c   1.000
_cell.angle_alpha   90.00
_cell.angle_beta   90.00
_cell.angle_gamma   90.00
#
_symmetry.space_group_name_H-M   'P 1'
#
loop_
_entity.id
_entity.type
_entity.pdbx_description
1 polymer ?
#
loop_
_entity_poly.entity_id
_entity_poly.type
_entity_poly.pdbx_seq_one_letter_code
_entity_poly.pdbx_strand_id
1 'polypeptide(L)'
;MKRITPASRPSVLLVSHETTLTGAPIQLLHLAHALQSNGWKLTLAAPEQGPLLDLLEDVPVVIYPGLLEESGQTKLRELIAKFDVVVANTIVSWNVVRAARAEDKPVIWYLHETLVAVRLIRQIPEIAPMLHLATLLVTPTEQTARVFQGLTSTPVEVVPYGIPISLSRELPKRNGKLSSFITLASIEPRKGQDILVEAIRKLPTDVAKRASFKLVGRFLEQPFADELKENAAGLNNVEFTGEHDHETSLALLAESDVLVCPSRDETMPITILEAMGLGKAVISTDVGGIGEWMRNGSNGLLVRPNDPEALAHAIERCLADNELVNRVGAAGLRTFHRHFTLERFAARFGELLGKVCEPTRPNDHSIATGYGEWSRQFDKIDAVRLSRQLRSLPRQPRISVILPVYKPPLELLKAAIDSVKEQIYPHWELCIADDASSDPKVRPLLERLARKESRIKVAFRERNGHISACSNSALELATGEWCALLDQDDVFTADALAEVALEICRRPEAGLIYSDEDKIDSAGSLSTPFFKPDWNAELFLGQNYINHLGVYRTELLCEIGGFREGFEGSQDYDLVLRCVERLRPDQIRHIPRILYHWRMVSGSLAAVPDAKPYAREAARRALREFQQRLERKGQVTACPENNESHRFVYTLPRPAPLVSVIIPTRDRVELLQRCVESLRARTDYEALEIIVVDNGSAEEATHVFLRETKAQGSIRVLSDDGPFNYSRLNNSAAAVGTGEFLLFLNNDTEADDSTWLTEMVSQAAQPKVGAVGARLWFPNGTLQHGGVVLGLGGVAGHAFPNIPRGHPGYFNRAMLQQHISAVTGACLMVRKTVFEKLGGFDEVNLGVTFNDIDFCLRLIERGYHNVWTPYANLIHHESASRGHQRTPDEQAEFLRAAAFMQQRWGAQLMDDSFYNPNLSLDLPGYDLAFPPRRWRKAAPL
;
A
#
# COMPACT_ATOMS: atom_id res chain seq x y z
N MET A 1 11.93 7.26 49.76
CA MET A 1 10.95 7.84 48.86
C MET A 1 11.29 9.30 48.66
N LYS A 2 12.04 9.66 47.64
CA LYS A 2 12.25 11.04 47.19
C LYS A 2 11.05 11.42 46.33
N ARG A 3 10.33 12.48 46.71
CA ARG A 3 9.27 13.08 45.89
C ARG A 3 9.91 13.55 44.60
N ILE A 4 9.54 12.93 43.46
CA ILE A 4 9.84 13.43 42.13
C ILE A 4 8.94 14.64 41.93
N THR A 5 9.51 15.83 41.82
CA THR A 5 8.80 17.03 41.36
C THR A 5 8.25 16.74 39.97
N PRO A 6 7.00 17.13 39.62
CA PRO A 6 6.47 16.93 38.28
C PRO A 6 7.35 17.72 37.30
N ALA A 7 7.96 17.02 36.34
CA ALA A 7 8.64 17.64 35.22
C ALA A 7 7.65 18.58 34.53
N SER A 8 8.09 19.79 34.20
CA SER A 8 7.27 20.77 33.49
C SER A 8 6.85 20.14 32.12
N ARG A 9 5.56 20.23 31.78
CA ARG A 9 5.06 19.77 30.49
C ARG A 9 5.84 20.43 29.37
N PRO A 10 6.09 19.70 28.25
CA PRO A 10 6.78 20.24 27.06
C PRO A 10 6.04 21.45 26.48
N SER A 11 6.80 22.36 25.86
CA SER A 11 6.28 23.50 25.12
C SER A 11 5.90 23.09 23.70
N VAL A 12 4.71 23.47 23.23
CA VAL A 12 4.13 23.03 21.95
C VAL A 12 3.95 24.21 21.01
N LEU A 13 4.45 24.10 19.79
CA LEU A 13 4.13 25.01 18.70
C LEU A 13 3.02 24.41 17.84
N LEU A 14 1.85 25.05 17.83
CA LEU A 14 0.76 24.73 16.90
C LEU A 14 0.92 25.61 15.64
N VAL A 15 0.85 25.01 14.46
CA VAL A 15 1.00 25.76 13.19
C VAL A 15 -0.25 25.61 12.35
N SER A 16 -0.94 26.75 12.12
CA SER A 16 -2.09 26.81 11.21
C SER A 16 -1.64 27.25 9.82
N HIS A 17 -2.21 26.64 8.78
CA HIS A 17 -1.93 27.00 7.39
C HIS A 17 -2.73 28.23 6.92
N GLU A 18 -3.83 28.54 7.59
CA GLU A 18 -4.70 29.71 7.34
C GLU A 18 -5.41 30.12 8.65
N THR A 19 -6.08 31.25 8.62
CA THR A 19 -6.77 31.85 9.78
C THR A 19 -8.27 32.00 9.58
N THR A 20 -8.83 31.25 8.62
CA THR A 20 -10.28 31.25 8.36
C THR A 20 -11.02 30.35 9.37
N LEU A 21 -12.35 30.49 9.43
CA LEU A 21 -13.23 29.66 10.28
C LEU A 21 -13.69 28.38 9.51
N THR A 22 -12.77 27.73 8.79
CA THR A 22 -13.02 26.45 8.11
C THR A 22 -12.70 25.26 9.01
N GLY A 23 -13.06 24.05 8.59
CA GLY A 23 -13.04 22.87 9.44
C GLY A 23 -11.70 22.56 10.12
N ALA A 24 -10.60 22.55 9.37
CA ALA A 24 -9.29 22.17 9.90
C ALA A 24 -8.69 23.25 10.84
N PRO A 25 -8.73 24.56 10.53
CA PRO A 25 -8.35 25.61 11.50
C PRO A 25 -9.19 25.59 12.77
N ILE A 26 -10.52 25.39 12.67
CA ILE A 26 -11.40 25.27 13.85
C ILE A 26 -11.01 24.09 14.72
N GLN A 27 -10.64 22.94 14.14
CA GLN A 27 -10.17 21.82 14.94
C GLN A 27 -8.84 22.09 15.65
N LEU A 28 -7.95 22.88 15.03
CA LEU A 28 -6.73 23.33 15.69
C LEU A 28 -7.04 24.32 16.85
N LEU A 29 -8.03 25.20 16.70
CA LEU A 29 -8.52 26.08 17.75
C LEU A 29 -9.08 25.25 18.92
N HIS A 30 -9.93 24.28 18.66
CA HIS A 30 -10.46 23.38 19.69
C HIS A 30 -9.33 22.62 20.41
N LEU A 31 -8.30 22.16 19.67
CA LEU A 31 -7.13 21.54 20.24
C LEU A 31 -6.36 22.51 21.15
N ALA A 32 -6.16 23.74 20.71
CA ALA A 32 -5.46 24.76 21.48
C ALA A 32 -6.17 25.02 22.83
N HIS A 33 -7.47 25.29 22.82
CA HIS A 33 -8.27 25.48 24.02
C HIS A 33 -8.25 24.27 24.94
N ALA A 34 -8.40 23.10 24.37
CA ALA A 34 -8.42 21.84 25.11
C ALA A 34 -7.09 21.51 25.79
N LEU A 35 -5.98 21.73 25.12
CA LEU A 35 -4.64 21.52 25.68
C LEU A 35 -4.29 22.59 26.71
N GLN A 36 -4.64 23.86 26.45
CA GLN A 36 -4.42 24.96 27.40
C GLN A 36 -5.16 24.73 28.68
N SER A 37 -6.45 24.38 28.63
CA SER A 37 -7.27 24.04 29.81
C SER A 37 -6.68 22.87 30.63
N ASN A 38 -5.91 22.00 30.00
CA ASN A 38 -5.16 20.90 30.60
C ASN A 38 -3.74 21.30 31.04
N GLY A 39 -3.38 22.61 30.98
CA GLY A 39 -2.11 23.14 31.50
C GLY A 39 -0.89 22.91 30.60
N TRP A 40 -1.08 22.72 29.30
CA TRP A 40 0.01 22.71 28.31
C TRP A 40 0.48 24.14 28.01
N LYS A 41 1.78 24.30 27.74
CA LYS A 41 2.36 25.56 27.26
C LYS A 41 2.30 25.60 25.75
N LEU A 42 1.44 26.44 25.19
CA LEU A 42 1.19 26.50 23.76
C LEU A 42 1.60 27.85 23.17
N THR A 43 1.96 27.84 21.89
CA THR A 43 2.03 29.03 21.03
C THR A 43 1.44 28.64 19.69
N LEU A 44 0.61 29.50 19.08
CA LEU A 44 0.09 29.28 17.73
C LEU A 44 0.84 30.18 16.75
N ALA A 45 1.32 29.60 15.65
CA ALA A 45 1.88 30.31 14.51
C ALA A 45 0.90 30.27 13.32
N ALA A 46 0.72 31.40 12.67
CA ALA A 46 -0.17 31.56 11.53
C ALA A 46 0.46 32.46 10.46
N PRO A 47 0.09 32.32 9.15
CA PRO A 47 0.66 33.12 8.08
C PRO A 47 0.21 34.59 8.09
N GLU A 48 -1.01 34.86 8.59
CA GLU A 48 -1.63 36.19 8.56
C GLU A 48 -2.62 36.37 9.71
N GLN A 49 -3.06 37.62 9.94
CA GLN A 49 -4.15 37.94 10.85
C GLN A 49 -5.49 37.49 10.24
N GLY A 50 -6.40 36.98 11.07
CA GLY A 50 -7.73 36.59 10.63
C GLY A 50 -8.66 36.14 11.74
N PRO A 51 -9.94 35.86 11.45
CA PRO A 51 -11.00 35.69 12.44
C PRO A 51 -10.76 34.48 13.40
N LEU A 52 -9.96 33.50 12.99
CA LEU A 52 -9.59 32.38 13.88
C LEU A 52 -8.81 32.88 15.11
N LEU A 53 -7.93 33.85 14.91
CA LEU A 53 -7.05 34.34 15.97
C LEU A 53 -7.81 35.18 17.01
N ASP A 54 -8.91 35.80 16.60
CA ASP A 54 -9.78 36.60 17.49
C ASP A 54 -10.52 35.71 18.52
N LEU A 55 -10.60 34.39 18.24
CA LEU A 55 -11.21 33.38 19.12
C LEU A 55 -10.22 32.72 20.08
N LEU A 56 -8.92 33.01 19.96
CA LEU A 56 -7.88 32.44 20.82
C LEU A 56 -7.73 33.31 22.08
N GLU A 57 -8.36 32.88 23.18
CA GLU A 57 -8.18 33.49 24.47
C GLU A 57 -6.90 32.94 25.14
N ASP A 58 -6.02 33.84 25.63
CA ASP A 58 -4.81 33.49 26.41
C ASP A 58 -3.76 32.56 25.79
N VAL A 59 -3.87 32.23 24.50
CA VAL A 59 -2.83 31.50 23.74
C VAL A 59 -1.93 32.49 23.01
N PRO A 60 -0.61 32.54 23.28
CA PRO A 60 0.32 33.36 22.53
C PRO A 60 0.27 33.09 21.03
N VAL A 61 0.15 34.12 20.21
CA VAL A 61 0.10 34.02 18.75
C VAL A 61 1.33 34.65 18.13
N VAL A 62 1.91 33.99 17.13
CA VAL A 62 2.99 34.51 16.28
C VAL A 62 2.49 34.56 14.85
N ILE A 63 2.36 35.77 14.30
CA ILE A 63 2.04 35.97 12.89
C ILE A 63 3.34 35.96 12.09
N TYR A 64 3.39 35.07 11.11
CA TYR A 64 4.58 34.83 10.33
C TYR A 64 4.26 34.81 8.81
N PRO A 65 4.31 35.98 8.12
CA PRO A 65 4.13 36.03 6.67
C PRO A 65 5.18 35.17 5.97
N GLY A 66 4.75 34.35 5.02
CA GLY A 66 5.61 33.37 4.34
C GLY A 66 5.85 32.06 5.09
N LEU A 67 5.07 31.77 6.14
CA LEU A 67 5.14 30.54 6.93
C LEU A 67 5.13 29.25 6.07
N LEU A 68 4.39 29.28 4.98
CA LEU A 68 4.27 28.14 4.04
C LEU A 68 5.15 28.28 2.80
N GLU A 69 5.96 29.35 2.72
CA GLU A 69 6.82 29.62 1.57
C GLU A 69 8.25 29.19 1.79
N GLU A 70 8.97 28.90 0.70
CA GLU A 70 10.39 28.55 0.75
C GLU A 70 11.25 29.69 1.31
N SER A 71 10.90 30.93 1.02
CA SER A 71 11.57 32.15 1.50
C SER A 71 11.55 32.30 3.02
N GLY A 72 10.58 31.70 3.68
CA GLY A 72 10.38 31.76 5.12
C GLY A 72 11.10 30.71 5.95
N GLN A 73 11.71 29.72 5.34
CA GLN A 73 12.21 28.52 6.03
C GLN A 73 13.22 28.78 7.14
N THR A 74 14.15 29.73 6.96
CA THR A 74 15.17 30.04 7.97
C THR A 74 14.54 30.55 9.27
N LYS A 75 13.62 31.51 9.18
CA LYS A 75 12.94 32.06 10.36
C LYS A 75 11.96 31.04 10.99
N LEU A 76 11.32 30.21 10.18
CA LEU A 76 10.46 29.12 10.68
C LEU A 76 11.30 28.17 11.54
N ARG A 77 12.50 27.80 11.10
CA ARG A 77 13.42 26.98 11.88
C ARG A 77 13.83 27.64 13.19
N GLU A 78 14.18 28.94 13.16
CA GLU A 78 14.49 29.71 14.35
C GLU A 78 13.31 29.76 15.36
N LEU A 79 12.09 29.79 14.86
CA LEU A 79 10.90 29.73 15.71
C LEU A 79 10.75 28.33 16.30
N ILE A 80 10.80 27.30 15.50
CA ILE A 80 10.65 25.88 15.90
C ILE A 80 11.69 25.47 16.94
N ALA A 81 12.94 25.93 16.81
CA ALA A 81 14.01 25.64 17.76
C ALA A 81 13.66 25.98 19.22
N LYS A 82 12.74 26.91 19.47
CA LYS A 82 12.32 27.37 20.82
C LYS A 82 11.31 26.45 21.49
N PHE A 83 10.78 25.46 20.81
CA PHE A 83 9.76 24.55 21.30
C PHE A 83 10.26 23.12 21.43
N ASP A 84 9.59 22.32 22.23
CA ASP A 84 9.92 20.92 22.45
C ASP A 84 9.27 20.01 21.40
N VAL A 85 8.08 20.40 20.89
CA VAL A 85 7.32 19.65 19.89
C VAL A 85 6.51 20.59 19.00
N VAL A 86 6.30 20.19 17.76
CA VAL A 86 5.52 20.92 16.75
C VAL A 86 4.28 20.12 16.35
N VAL A 87 3.15 20.81 16.19
CA VAL A 87 1.95 20.25 15.54
C VAL A 87 1.70 21.03 14.26
N ALA A 88 1.92 20.40 13.12
CA ALA A 88 1.63 20.93 11.80
C ALA A 88 0.19 20.55 11.40
N ASN A 89 -0.65 21.52 11.04
CA ASN A 89 -2.06 21.31 10.74
C ASN A 89 -2.29 21.26 9.22
N THR A 90 -2.98 20.26 8.74
CA THR A 90 -3.26 19.96 7.32
C THR A 90 -2.07 19.55 6.46
N ILE A 91 -2.37 18.93 5.31
CA ILE A 91 -1.34 18.41 4.41
C ILE A 91 -0.49 19.51 3.76
N VAL A 92 -1.04 20.71 3.59
CA VAL A 92 -0.30 21.84 2.99
C VAL A 92 0.79 22.41 3.90
N SER A 93 0.84 22.01 5.18
CA SER A 93 1.92 22.40 6.12
C SER A 93 3.17 21.49 6.06
N TRP A 94 3.39 20.84 4.95
CA TRP A 94 4.52 19.92 4.75
C TRP A 94 5.91 20.55 4.96
N ASN A 95 6.06 21.84 4.64
CA ASN A 95 7.29 22.60 4.86
C ASN A 95 7.60 22.82 6.34
N VAL A 96 6.58 22.83 7.22
CA VAL A 96 6.74 22.88 8.67
C VAL A 96 7.35 21.57 9.18
N VAL A 97 6.94 20.44 8.62
CA VAL A 97 7.51 19.11 8.94
C VAL A 97 9.00 19.08 8.57
N ARG A 98 9.36 19.59 7.37
CA ARG A 98 10.74 19.72 6.92
C ARG A 98 11.57 20.59 7.88
N ALA A 99 11.03 21.73 8.27
CA ALA A 99 11.71 22.65 9.18
C ALA A 99 11.90 22.06 10.59
N ALA A 100 10.91 21.38 11.14
CA ALA A 100 10.97 20.71 12.42
C ALA A 100 12.04 19.61 12.42
N ARG A 101 12.09 18.83 11.36
CA ARG A 101 13.11 17.78 11.21
C ARG A 101 14.52 18.34 11.09
N ALA A 102 14.69 19.47 10.41
CA ALA A 102 15.98 20.14 10.30
C ALA A 102 16.50 20.69 11.64
N GLU A 103 15.62 20.94 12.62
CA GLU A 103 15.96 21.37 14.00
C GLU A 103 15.91 20.19 15.00
N ASP A 104 15.84 18.96 14.51
CA ASP A 104 15.73 17.73 15.31
C ASP A 104 14.58 17.78 16.34
N LYS A 105 13.45 18.40 15.97
CA LYS A 105 12.27 18.52 16.81
C LYS A 105 11.22 17.49 16.42
N PRO A 106 10.59 16.81 17.39
CA PRO A 106 9.47 15.93 17.09
C PRO A 106 8.32 16.74 16.50
N VAL A 107 7.68 16.18 15.47
CA VAL A 107 6.55 16.80 14.79
C VAL A 107 5.38 15.83 14.64
N ILE A 108 4.23 16.25 15.18
CA ILE A 108 2.94 15.63 14.89
C ILE A 108 2.34 16.34 13.68
N TRP A 109 2.02 15.59 12.62
CA TRP A 109 1.33 16.15 11.46
C TRP A 109 -0.14 15.75 11.52
N TYR A 110 -1.01 16.75 11.79
CA TYR A 110 -2.45 16.56 11.94
C TYR A 110 -3.15 16.75 10.60
N LEU A 111 -3.58 15.65 10.00
CA LEU A 111 -4.07 15.54 8.62
C LEU A 111 -5.58 15.33 8.61
N HIS A 112 -6.29 16.21 7.88
CA HIS A 112 -7.75 16.24 7.82
C HIS A 112 -8.28 15.77 6.47
N GLU A 113 -7.42 15.67 5.46
CA GLU A 113 -7.77 15.44 4.08
C GLU A 113 -7.81 13.93 3.78
N THR A 114 -8.79 13.51 2.96
CA THR A 114 -8.97 12.16 2.44
C THR A 114 -8.48 12.05 1.00
N LEU A 115 -9.37 11.93 0.03
CA LEU A 115 -9.01 11.84 -1.39
C LEU A 115 -8.32 13.11 -1.92
N VAL A 116 -8.61 14.26 -1.32
CA VAL A 116 -7.92 15.52 -1.63
C VAL A 116 -6.43 15.42 -1.31
N ALA A 117 -6.05 14.71 -0.24
CA ALA A 117 -4.64 14.50 0.11
C ALA A 117 -3.89 13.77 -1.02
N VAL A 118 -4.46 12.69 -1.54
CA VAL A 118 -3.87 11.92 -2.66
C VAL A 118 -3.66 12.80 -3.89
N ARG A 119 -4.62 13.69 -4.16
CA ARG A 119 -4.52 14.65 -5.26
C ARG A 119 -3.41 15.67 -5.03
N LEU A 120 -3.34 16.25 -3.82
CA LEU A 120 -2.31 17.23 -3.45
C LEU A 120 -0.91 16.63 -3.46
N ILE A 121 -0.74 15.40 -2.96
CA ILE A 121 0.54 14.68 -3.00
C ILE A 121 1.02 14.48 -4.44
N ARG A 122 0.10 14.26 -5.39
CA ARG A 122 0.43 14.16 -6.81
C ARG A 122 0.77 15.52 -7.44
N GLN A 123 0.14 16.58 -6.99
CA GLN A 123 0.37 17.94 -7.51
C GLN A 123 1.61 18.60 -6.91
N ILE A 124 1.95 18.27 -5.68
CA ILE A 124 3.08 18.81 -4.91
C ILE A 124 3.94 17.63 -4.44
N PRO A 125 4.89 17.17 -5.28
CA PRO A 125 5.70 15.98 -5.00
C PRO A 125 6.52 16.08 -3.70
N GLU A 126 6.79 17.28 -3.23
CA GLU A 126 7.52 17.57 -1.98
C GLU A 126 6.78 17.06 -0.73
N ILE A 127 5.47 16.86 -0.81
CA ILE A 127 4.67 16.37 0.33
C ILE A 127 5.03 14.92 0.67
N ALA A 128 5.19 14.06 -0.33
CA ALA A 128 5.39 12.63 -0.11
C ALA A 128 6.62 12.30 0.76
N PRO A 129 7.82 12.86 0.53
CA PRO A 129 8.97 12.65 1.41
C PRO A 129 8.72 13.14 2.85
N MET A 130 7.92 14.20 3.03
CA MET A 130 7.65 14.76 4.36
C MET A 130 6.78 13.84 5.22
N LEU A 131 5.96 12.98 4.61
CA LEU A 131 5.20 11.97 5.35
C LEU A 131 6.12 11.02 6.13
N HIS A 132 7.32 10.72 5.61
CA HIS A 132 8.31 9.89 6.28
C HIS A 132 9.16 10.63 7.31
N LEU A 133 9.17 11.96 7.27
CA LEU A 133 9.93 12.80 8.19
C LEU A 133 9.14 13.21 9.43
N ALA A 134 7.82 13.13 9.41
CA ALA A 134 7.01 13.36 10.59
C ALA A 134 7.30 12.32 11.67
N THR A 135 7.24 12.71 12.94
CA THR A 135 7.38 11.77 14.06
C THR A 135 6.12 10.92 14.23
N LEU A 136 4.96 11.54 13.97
CA LEU A 136 3.65 10.92 14.08
C LEU A 136 2.68 11.62 13.14
N LEU A 137 1.86 10.86 12.41
CA LEU A 137 0.69 11.37 11.72
C LEU A 137 -0.55 11.18 12.61
N VAL A 138 -1.41 12.19 12.67
CA VAL A 138 -2.69 12.08 13.37
C VAL A 138 -3.81 12.37 12.38
N THR A 139 -4.86 11.56 12.41
CA THR A 139 -6.03 11.69 11.53
C THR A 139 -7.32 11.58 12.33
N PRO A 140 -8.43 12.17 11.88
CA PRO A 140 -9.69 12.13 12.64
C PRO A 140 -10.48 10.85 12.50
N THR A 141 -10.21 10.05 11.47
CA THR A 141 -10.97 8.82 11.15
C THR A 141 -10.04 7.70 10.67
N GLU A 142 -10.44 6.46 10.83
CA GLU A 142 -9.74 5.30 10.29
C GLU A 142 -9.62 5.34 8.76
N GLN A 143 -10.64 5.84 8.07
CA GLN A 143 -10.60 5.98 6.64
C GLN A 143 -9.55 6.99 6.20
N THR A 144 -9.42 8.12 6.89
CA THR A 144 -8.35 9.08 6.64
C THR A 144 -6.98 8.48 6.96
N ALA A 145 -6.86 7.74 8.07
CA ALA A 145 -5.62 7.04 8.43
C ALA A 145 -5.17 6.09 7.33
N ARG A 146 -6.08 5.32 6.73
CA ARG A 146 -5.79 4.39 5.64
C ARG A 146 -5.20 5.08 4.40
N VAL A 147 -5.60 6.31 4.11
CA VAL A 147 -5.01 7.09 3.01
C VAL A 147 -3.51 7.28 3.22
N PHE A 148 -3.09 7.56 4.45
CA PHE A 148 -1.69 7.84 4.76
C PHE A 148 -0.88 6.61 5.15
N GLN A 149 -1.49 5.60 5.76
CA GLN A 149 -0.83 4.32 6.10
C GLN A 149 -0.20 3.65 4.89
N GLY A 150 -0.79 3.81 3.69
CA GLY A 150 -0.24 3.32 2.43
C GLY A 150 0.82 4.22 1.78
N LEU A 151 1.09 5.39 2.33
CA LEU A 151 1.99 6.38 1.76
C LEU A 151 3.26 6.61 2.59
N THR A 152 3.32 6.09 3.81
CA THR A 152 4.44 6.32 4.73
C THR A 152 4.62 5.18 5.73
N SER A 153 5.85 5.02 6.21
CA SER A 153 6.19 4.17 7.36
C SER A 153 6.02 4.89 8.71
N THR A 154 5.72 6.19 8.69
CA THR A 154 5.47 6.95 9.91
C THR A 154 4.19 6.45 10.59
N PRO A 155 4.19 6.24 11.91
CA PRO A 155 2.98 5.83 12.63
C PRO A 155 1.82 6.80 12.38
N VAL A 156 0.61 6.24 12.16
CA VAL A 156 -0.63 7.00 11.98
C VAL A 156 -1.58 6.66 13.11
N GLU A 157 -1.92 7.64 13.92
CA GLU A 157 -2.85 7.49 15.04
C GLU A 157 -4.19 8.17 14.74
N VAL A 158 -5.27 7.52 15.10
CA VAL A 158 -6.62 8.08 14.93
C VAL A 158 -7.06 8.78 16.20
N VAL A 159 -7.36 10.08 16.06
CA VAL A 159 -7.89 10.91 17.14
C VAL A 159 -9.15 11.60 16.63
N PRO A 160 -10.34 11.08 16.98
CA PRO A 160 -11.60 11.69 16.57
C PRO A 160 -11.69 13.15 17.02
N TYR A 161 -12.35 13.99 16.22
CA TYR A 161 -12.58 15.38 16.55
C TYR A 161 -13.25 15.56 17.91
N GLY A 162 -12.81 16.55 18.64
CA GLY A 162 -13.49 17.05 19.85
C GLY A 162 -14.09 18.42 19.60
N ILE A 163 -15.35 18.57 19.94
CA ILE A 163 -16.03 19.86 19.80
C ILE A 163 -16.72 20.27 21.11
N PRO A 164 -16.74 21.59 21.41
CA PRO A 164 -17.57 22.09 22.48
C PRO A 164 -19.02 22.16 22.01
N ILE A 165 -19.97 21.78 22.85
CA ILE A 165 -21.39 22.07 22.65
C ILE A 165 -21.80 23.03 23.75
N SER A 166 -21.97 24.31 23.40
CA SER A 166 -22.49 25.33 24.27
C SER A 166 -23.63 26.07 23.59
N LEU A 167 -24.80 26.04 24.17
CA LEU A 167 -25.92 26.87 23.74
C LEU A 167 -26.13 27.95 24.79
N SER A 168 -26.17 29.19 24.33
CA SER A 168 -26.49 30.35 25.15
C SER A 168 -27.96 30.40 25.64
N ARG A 169 -28.81 29.49 25.16
CA ARG A 169 -30.25 29.40 25.49
C ARG A 169 -30.68 27.96 25.80
N GLU A 170 -31.66 27.84 26.74
CA GLU A 170 -32.33 26.55 26.95
C GLU A 170 -33.02 26.08 25.68
N LEU A 171 -32.82 24.79 25.32
CA LEU A 171 -33.49 24.17 24.19
C LEU A 171 -35.01 24.23 24.34
N PRO A 172 -35.76 24.71 23.33
CA PRO A 172 -37.20 24.70 23.38
C PRO A 172 -37.72 23.29 23.58
N LYS A 173 -38.62 23.09 24.57
CA LYS A 173 -39.32 21.81 24.75
C LYS A 173 -40.21 21.56 23.50
N ARG A 174 -40.00 20.44 22.84
CA ARG A 174 -40.78 20.02 21.68
C ARG A 174 -42.27 19.82 22.06
N ASN A 175 -43.13 20.59 21.43
CA ASN A 175 -44.59 20.45 21.48
C ASN A 175 -45.15 20.35 20.06
N GLY A 176 -44.90 19.24 19.34
CA GLY A 176 -45.49 19.10 18.01
C GLY A 176 -45.02 17.91 17.16
N LYS A 177 -45.58 17.74 15.98
CA LYS A 177 -45.15 16.79 14.94
C LYS A 177 -43.85 17.27 14.32
N LEU A 178 -42.95 16.32 14.06
CA LEU A 178 -41.71 16.54 13.30
C LEU A 178 -41.95 17.17 11.95
N SER A 179 -41.30 18.26 11.60
CA SER A 179 -41.51 18.96 10.33
C SER A 179 -40.30 19.74 9.78
N SER A 180 -39.22 19.92 10.54
CA SER A 180 -38.10 20.78 10.13
C SER A 180 -36.80 20.01 9.90
N PHE A 181 -36.28 20.15 8.69
CA PHE A 181 -34.99 19.58 8.26
C PHE A 181 -34.03 20.72 7.95
N ILE A 182 -32.77 20.52 8.30
CA ILE A 182 -31.71 21.51 8.06
C ILE A 182 -30.49 20.87 7.40
N THR A 183 -29.87 21.57 6.47
CA THR A 183 -28.54 21.29 5.94
C THR A 183 -27.64 22.46 6.25
N LEU A 184 -26.52 22.20 6.95
CA LEU A 184 -25.51 23.19 7.33
C LEU A 184 -24.21 22.87 6.60
N ALA A 185 -23.96 23.54 5.48
CA ALA A 185 -22.73 23.39 4.70
C ALA A 185 -22.61 24.50 3.65
N SER A 186 -21.38 24.77 3.21
CA SER A 186 -21.17 25.57 1.98
C SER A 186 -21.97 24.99 0.82
N ILE A 187 -22.52 25.84 -0.02
CA ILE A 187 -23.28 25.45 -1.21
C ILE A 187 -22.29 25.19 -2.34
N GLU A 188 -22.01 23.93 -2.59
CA GLU A 188 -21.05 23.43 -3.60
C GLU A 188 -21.38 21.99 -4.01
N PRO A 189 -20.96 21.50 -5.19
CA PRO A 189 -21.31 20.16 -5.69
C PRO A 189 -20.93 19.02 -4.72
N ARG A 190 -19.81 19.15 -4.02
CA ARG A 190 -19.32 18.16 -3.06
C ARG A 190 -20.28 17.90 -1.89
N LYS A 191 -21.04 18.92 -1.51
CA LYS A 191 -21.99 18.86 -0.37
C LYS A 191 -23.36 18.30 -0.74
N GLY A 192 -23.67 18.09 -2.03
CA GLY A 192 -24.82 17.33 -2.50
C GLY A 192 -26.18 17.94 -2.24
N GLN A 193 -26.30 19.28 -2.12
CA GLN A 193 -27.59 19.94 -1.93
C GLN A 193 -28.56 19.74 -3.10
N ASP A 194 -28.03 19.52 -4.29
CA ASP A 194 -28.81 19.14 -5.49
C ASP A 194 -29.50 17.78 -5.31
N ILE A 195 -28.84 16.80 -4.68
CA ILE A 195 -29.43 15.50 -4.35
C ILE A 195 -30.58 15.68 -3.35
N LEU A 196 -30.40 16.57 -2.36
CA LEU A 196 -31.49 16.87 -1.42
C LEU A 196 -32.69 17.50 -2.13
N VAL A 197 -32.45 18.51 -2.99
CA VAL A 197 -33.53 19.14 -3.76
C VAL A 197 -34.26 18.12 -4.64
N GLU A 198 -33.52 17.22 -5.29
CA GLU A 198 -34.12 16.15 -6.07
C GLU A 198 -34.91 15.16 -5.18
N ALA A 199 -34.41 14.80 -4.01
CA ALA A 199 -35.09 13.96 -3.05
C ALA A 199 -36.41 14.61 -2.57
N ILE A 200 -36.43 15.92 -2.30
CA ILE A 200 -37.61 16.67 -1.90
C ILE A 200 -38.68 16.63 -3.02
N ARG A 201 -38.29 16.74 -4.30
CA ARG A 201 -39.17 16.63 -5.44
C ARG A 201 -39.82 15.24 -5.58
N LYS A 202 -39.18 14.19 -5.10
CA LYS A 202 -39.67 12.81 -5.11
C LYS A 202 -40.63 12.49 -3.95
N LEU A 203 -40.70 13.36 -2.94
CA LEU A 203 -41.62 13.17 -1.83
C LEU A 203 -43.11 13.23 -2.31
N PRO A 204 -44.00 12.36 -1.80
CA PRO A 204 -45.43 12.51 -2.00
C PRO A 204 -45.90 13.91 -1.59
N THR A 205 -46.82 14.48 -2.35
CA THR A 205 -47.25 15.89 -2.18
C THR A 205 -47.82 16.18 -0.79
N ASP A 206 -48.46 15.23 -0.18
CA ASP A 206 -49.04 15.34 1.18
C ASP A 206 -47.95 15.28 2.25
N VAL A 207 -46.85 14.55 1.99
CA VAL A 207 -45.68 14.45 2.84
C VAL A 207 -44.85 15.72 2.74
N ALA A 208 -44.55 16.19 1.51
CA ALA A 208 -43.79 17.38 1.25
C ALA A 208 -44.40 18.65 1.91
N LYS A 209 -45.74 18.76 1.91
CA LYS A 209 -46.45 19.90 2.56
C LYS A 209 -46.26 19.94 4.09
N ARG A 210 -45.84 18.88 4.74
CA ARG A 210 -45.65 18.79 6.20
C ARG A 210 -44.19 19.05 6.63
N ALA A 211 -43.29 19.14 5.69
CA ALA A 211 -41.87 19.28 5.93
C ALA A 211 -41.35 20.66 5.45
N SER A 212 -40.46 21.27 6.21
CA SER A 212 -39.69 22.46 5.83
C SER A 212 -38.22 22.11 5.77
N PHE A 213 -37.53 22.65 4.79
CA PHE A 213 -36.10 22.40 4.56
C PHE A 213 -35.33 23.72 4.54
N LYS A 214 -34.35 23.86 5.42
CA LYS A 214 -33.46 25.01 5.45
C LYS A 214 -32.10 24.60 4.93
N LEU A 215 -31.60 25.29 3.91
CA LEU A 215 -30.25 25.15 3.38
C LEU A 215 -29.45 26.39 3.83
N VAL A 216 -28.51 26.16 4.73
CA VAL A 216 -27.74 27.21 5.40
C VAL A 216 -26.29 27.09 4.98
N GLY A 217 -25.71 28.17 4.45
CA GLY A 217 -24.32 28.23 4.10
C GLY A 217 -23.99 29.22 2.98
N ARG A 218 -22.70 29.49 2.86
CA ARG A 218 -22.17 30.39 1.83
C ARG A 218 -22.18 29.73 0.46
N PHE A 219 -22.53 30.46 -0.57
CA PHE A 219 -22.42 30.03 -1.96
C PHE A 219 -20.95 30.12 -2.40
N LEU A 220 -20.29 28.96 -2.64
CA LEU A 220 -18.90 28.93 -3.09
C LEU A 220 -18.77 28.91 -4.62
N GLU A 221 -19.66 28.19 -5.29
CA GLU A 221 -19.67 28.08 -6.75
C GLU A 221 -20.95 28.62 -7.32
N GLN A 222 -20.88 29.82 -7.91
CA GLN A 222 -22.08 30.55 -8.39
C GLN A 222 -22.86 29.77 -9.45
N PRO A 223 -22.26 29.13 -10.46
CA PRO A 223 -23.00 28.33 -11.45
C PRO A 223 -23.82 27.22 -10.82
N PHE A 224 -23.25 26.49 -9.85
CA PHE A 224 -23.96 25.44 -9.12
C PHE A 224 -25.09 26.00 -8.26
N ALA A 225 -24.85 27.14 -7.62
CA ALA A 225 -25.87 27.78 -6.80
C ALA A 225 -27.06 28.26 -7.62
N ASP A 226 -26.84 28.77 -8.82
CA ASP A 226 -27.89 29.23 -9.73
C ASP A 226 -28.73 28.04 -10.25
N GLU A 227 -28.07 26.99 -10.70
CA GLU A 227 -28.72 25.72 -11.08
C GLU A 227 -29.51 25.12 -9.92
N LEU A 228 -28.94 25.12 -8.70
CA LEU A 228 -29.60 24.60 -7.51
C LEU A 228 -30.90 25.39 -7.18
N LYS A 229 -30.84 26.71 -7.27
CA LYS A 229 -32.04 27.58 -7.07
C LYS A 229 -33.09 27.36 -8.16
N GLU A 230 -32.66 27.21 -9.40
CA GLU A 230 -33.55 26.88 -10.52
C GLU A 230 -34.22 25.54 -10.30
N ASN A 231 -33.44 24.51 -9.91
CA ASN A 231 -33.93 23.20 -9.57
C ASN A 231 -34.83 23.20 -8.31
N ALA A 232 -34.71 24.14 -7.40
CA ALA A 232 -35.59 24.31 -6.26
C ALA A 232 -36.83 25.17 -6.57
N ALA A 233 -36.91 25.78 -7.75
CA ALA A 233 -38.04 26.61 -8.14
C ALA A 233 -39.35 25.83 -8.07
N GLY A 234 -40.38 26.40 -7.41
CA GLY A 234 -41.68 25.76 -7.17
C GLY A 234 -41.75 24.90 -5.92
N LEU A 235 -40.65 24.69 -5.18
CA LEU A 235 -40.64 24.04 -3.86
C LEU A 235 -40.83 25.11 -2.77
N ASN A 236 -42.07 25.39 -2.38
CA ASN A 236 -42.41 26.43 -1.38
C ASN A 236 -41.96 26.09 0.05
N ASN A 237 -41.44 24.92 0.27
CA ASN A 237 -40.99 24.41 1.56
C ASN A 237 -39.44 24.30 1.68
N VAL A 238 -38.73 24.87 0.70
CA VAL A 238 -37.25 24.95 0.69
C VAL A 238 -36.85 26.41 0.83
N GLU A 239 -36.01 26.70 1.82
CA GLU A 239 -35.49 28.02 2.14
C GLU A 239 -33.96 28.02 2.07
N PHE A 240 -33.38 28.98 1.33
CA PHE A 240 -31.96 29.28 1.30
C PHE A 240 -31.71 30.48 2.21
N THR A 241 -31.11 30.25 3.39
CA THR A 241 -30.92 31.33 4.38
C THR A 241 -29.63 32.13 4.22
N GLY A 242 -28.70 31.61 3.39
CA GLY A 242 -27.37 32.22 3.25
C GLY A 242 -26.40 31.82 4.36
N GLU A 243 -25.31 32.58 4.48
CA GLU A 243 -24.26 32.38 5.48
C GLU A 243 -24.67 33.03 6.82
N HIS A 244 -24.46 32.30 7.89
CA HIS A 244 -24.63 32.78 9.27
C HIS A 244 -23.35 32.52 10.07
N ASP A 245 -23.18 33.27 11.20
CA ASP A 245 -22.16 32.91 12.17
C ASP A 245 -22.44 31.56 12.85
N HIS A 246 -21.43 31.04 13.55
CA HIS A 246 -21.52 29.73 14.16
C HIS A 246 -22.62 29.61 15.23
N GLU A 247 -22.79 30.65 16.06
CA GLU A 247 -23.80 30.68 17.13
C GLU A 247 -25.23 30.63 16.53
N THR A 248 -25.48 31.44 15.51
CA THR A 248 -26.76 31.45 14.79
C THR A 248 -27.01 30.13 14.06
N SER A 249 -25.98 29.56 13.41
CA SER A 249 -26.07 28.25 12.73
C SER A 249 -26.40 27.13 13.72
N LEU A 250 -25.75 27.13 14.89
CA LEU A 250 -26.00 26.15 15.95
C LEU A 250 -27.41 26.33 16.55
N ALA A 251 -27.88 27.56 16.69
CA ALA A 251 -29.26 27.85 17.13
C ALA A 251 -30.29 27.34 16.11
N LEU A 252 -30.09 27.55 14.80
CA LEU A 252 -30.93 27.03 13.74
C LEU A 252 -30.97 25.50 13.73
N LEU A 253 -29.82 24.85 13.97
CA LEU A 253 -29.75 23.41 14.14
C LEU A 253 -30.51 22.94 15.38
N ALA A 254 -30.36 23.66 16.49
CA ALA A 254 -31.06 23.36 17.75
C ALA A 254 -32.60 23.47 17.61
N GLU A 255 -33.08 24.42 16.81
CA GLU A 255 -34.51 24.58 16.50
C GLU A 255 -35.03 23.53 15.51
N SER A 256 -34.16 22.96 14.68
CA SER A 256 -34.55 21.95 13.67
C SER A 256 -34.74 20.57 14.28
N ASP A 257 -35.47 19.70 13.58
CA ASP A 257 -35.73 18.33 14.03
C ASP A 257 -34.68 17.36 13.58
N VAL A 258 -34.23 17.47 12.33
CA VAL A 258 -33.31 16.54 11.68
C VAL A 258 -32.25 17.31 10.89
N LEU A 259 -30.99 16.94 11.08
CA LEU A 259 -29.91 17.34 10.19
C LEU A 259 -29.89 16.41 8.97
N VAL A 260 -29.78 16.98 7.76
CA VAL A 260 -29.55 16.23 6.51
C VAL A 260 -28.17 16.62 5.97
N CYS A 261 -27.30 15.63 5.80
CA CYS A 261 -25.95 15.79 5.24
C CYS A 261 -25.80 14.89 3.99
N PRO A 262 -26.19 15.38 2.79
CA PRO A 262 -26.25 14.57 1.56
C PRO A 262 -24.93 14.56 0.79
N SER A 263 -23.80 14.79 1.46
CA SER A 263 -22.48 15.03 0.85
C SER A 263 -22.00 13.84 0.00
N ARG A 264 -21.21 14.15 -1.04
CA ARG A 264 -20.54 13.18 -1.91
C ARG A 264 -19.17 12.78 -1.38
N ASP A 265 -18.54 13.66 -0.61
CA ASP A 265 -17.21 13.44 0.00
C ASP A 265 -17.08 14.24 1.29
N GLU A 266 -16.67 13.56 2.35
CA GLU A 266 -16.42 14.14 3.68
C GLU A 266 -15.35 13.36 4.42
N THR A 267 -14.61 14.01 5.29
CA THR A 267 -13.80 13.32 6.29
C THR A 267 -14.65 12.96 7.51
N MET A 268 -15.07 13.94 8.26
CA MET A 268 -16.07 13.86 9.32
C MET A 268 -16.68 15.23 9.51
N PRO A 269 -17.92 15.48 9.07
CA PRO A 269 -18.55 16.79 9.17
C PRO A 269 -18.75 17.21 10.62
N ILE A 270 -18.28 18.38 10.97
CA ILE A 270 -18.47 18.97 12.32
C ILE A 270 -19.96 19.11 12.61
N THR A 271 -20.76 19.48 11.62
CA THR A 271 -22.20 19.64 11.76
C THR A 271 -22.95 18.36 12.18
N ILE A 272 -22.45 17.18 11.78
CA ILE A 272 -22.97 15.90 12.27
C ILE A 272 -22.67 15.73 13.77
N LEU A 273 -21.45 16.09 14.19
CA LEU A 273 -21.07 16.02 15.60
C LEU A 273 -21.88 16.99 16.45
N GLU A 274 -22.13 18.21 15.94
CA GLU A 274 -22.99 19.20 16.58
C GLU A 274 -24.45 18.70 16.72
N ALA A 275 -24.98 18.13 15.65
CA ALA A 275 -26.31 17.53 15.69
C ALA A 275 -26.40 16.37 16.70
N MET A 276 -25.41 15.49 16.74
CA MET A 276 -25.33 14.43 17.74
C MET A 276 -25.23 14.99 19.15
N GLY A 277 -24.39 16.01 19.36
CA GLY A 277 -24.21 16.69 20.66
C GLY A 277 -25.47 17.39 21.15
N LEU A 278 -26.32 17.85 20.25
CA LEU A 278 -27.64 18.41 20.52
C LEU A 278 -28.76 17.34 20.61
N GLY A 279 -28.41 16.08 20.45
CA GLY A 279 -29.40 14.97 20.46
C GLY A 279 -30.35 15.00 19.27
N LYS A 280 -29.98 15.61 18.15
CA LYS A 280 -30.76 15.65 16.94
C LYS A 280 -30.56 14.38 16.12
N ALA A 281 -31.59 13.97 15.42
CA ALA A 281 -31.47 12.91 14.42
C ALA A 281 -30.67 13.40 13.22
N VAL A 282 -29.90 12.50 12.62
CA VAL A 282 -29.08 12.77 11.45
C VAL A 282 -29.44 11.81 10.33
N ILE A 283 -29.71 12.36 9.15
CA ILE A 283 -29.72 11.62 7.88
C ILE A 283 -28.43 11.99 7.15
N SER A 284 -27.61 11.03 6.78
CA SER A 284 -26.37 11.31 6.06
C SER A 284 -26.10 10.26 4.99
N THR A 285 -25.34 10.65 3.99
CA THR A 285 -24.71 9.70 3.08
C THR A 285 -23.59 8.94 3.79
N ASP A 286 -23.34 7.70 3.37
CA ASP A 286 -22.26 6.84 3.87
C ASP A 286 -20.99 7.11 3.08
N VAL A 287 -20.32 8.24 3.39
CA VAL A 287 -19.08 8.67 2.77
C VAL A 287 -18.06 9.05 3.84
N GLY A 288 -16.77 8.90 3.52
CA GLY A 288 -15.70 9.24 4.43
C GLY A 288 -15.79 8.48 5.76
N GLY A 289 -15.42 9.14 6.86
CA GLY A 289 -15.46 8.56 8.21
C GLY A 289 -16.87 8.50 8.83
N ILE A 290 -17.92 8.92 8.13
CA ILE A 290 -19.28 8.97 8.70
C ILE A 290 -19.75 7.56 9.12
N GLY A 291 -19.57 6.57 8.23
CA GLY A 291 -19.95 5.18 8.50
C GLY A 291 -19.18 4.49 9.61
N GLU A 292 -18.06 5.05 10.07
CA GLU A 292 -17.33 4.55 11.23
C GLU A 292 -18.10 4.76 12.54
N TRP A 293 -18.80 5.88 12.64
CA TRP A 293 -19.45 6.35 13.85
C TRP A 293 -20.97 6.30 13.82
N MET A 294 -21.55 6.30 12.60
CA MET A 294 -22.99 6.16 12.40
C MET A 294 -23.37 4.73 12.01
N ARG A 295 -24.43 4.22 12.62
CA ARG A 295 -25.05 2.92 12.31
C ARG A 295 -26.48 3.14 11.88
N ASN A 296 -26.79 2.76 10.64
CA ASN A 296 -28.12 2.97 10.05
C ASN A 296 -29.25 2.43 10.94
N GLY A 297 -30.20 3.28 11.29
CA GLY A 297 -31.36 2.98 12.15
C GLY A 297 -31.04 2.87 13.66
N SER A 298 -29.75 3.00 14.06
CA SER A 298 -29.32 2.91 15.45
C SER A 298 -29.05 4.30 16.05
N ASN A 299 -28.07 5.02 15.55
CA ASN A 299 -27.67 6.36 16.01
C ASN A 299 -27.67 7.41 14.90
N GLY A 300 -28.27 7.09 13.76
CA GLY A 300 -28.50 7.93 12.59
C GLY A 300 -29.13 7.13 11.47
N LEU A 301 -29.43 7.78 10.36
CA LEU A 301 -29.91 7.14 9.12
C LEU A 301 -28.86 7.34 8.03
N LEU A 302 -28.34 6.25 7.48
CA LEU A 302 -27.36 6.28 6.39
C LEU A 302 -28.02 5.89 5.06
N VAL A 303 -27.71 6.67 4.03
CA VAL A 303 -28.15 6.45 2.64
C VAL A 303 -26.94 6.37 1.72
N ARG A 304 -27.11 5.79 0.54
CA ARG A 304 -26.04 5.77 -0.46
C ARG A 304 -25.79 7.17 -1.01
N PRO A 305 -24.54 7.55 -1.31
CA PRO A 305 -24.27 8.81 -2.00
C PRO A 305 -24.89 8.81 -3.41
N ASN A 306 -25.30 9.98 -3.87
CA ASN A 306 -25.97 10.18 -5.16
C ASN A 306 -27.26 9.37 -5.35
N ASP A 307 -27.98 9.09 -4.26
CA ASP A 307 -29.23 8.34 -4.29
C ASP A 307 -30.38 9.18 -3.70
N PRO A 308 -31.03 10.03 -4.52
CA PRO A 308 -32.12 10.88 -4.06
C PRO A 308 -33.36 10.09 -3.64
N GLU A 309 -33.56 8.86 -4.15
CA GLU A 309 -34.68 8.02 -3.75
C GLU A 309 -34.50 7.47 -2.34
N ALA A 310 -33.31 6.97 -2.02
CA ALA A 310 -32.99 6.53 -0.67
C ALA A 310 -33.06 7.69 0.33
N LEU A 311 -32.64 8.90 -0.07
CA LEU A 311 -32.73 10.10 0.76
C LEU A 311 -34.19 10.52 1.01
N ALA A 312 -35.04 10.52 -0.03
CA ALA A 312 -36.46 10.80 0.09
C ALA A 312 -37.14 9.81 1.05
N HIS A 313 -36.84 8.51 0.90
CA HIS A 313 -37.39 7.48 1.78
C HIS A 313 -36.95 7.65 3.25
N ALA A 314 -35.68 8.06 3.49
CA ALA A 314 -35.19 8.35 4.85
C ALA A 314 -35.94 9.56 5.48
N ILE A 315 -36.22 10.59 4.68
CA ILE A 315 -37.03 11.76 5.09
C ILE A 315 -38.45 11.33 5.43
N GLU A 316 -39.12 10.54 4.56
CA GLU A 316 -40.45 9.99 4.81
C GLU A 316 -40.50 9.20 6.12
N ARG A 317 -39.54 8.34 6.36
CA ARG A 317 -39.43 7.55 7.60
C ARG A 317 -39.36 8.43 8.85
N CYS A 318 -38.58 9.52 8.80
CA CYS A 318 -38.53 10.47 9.90
C CYS A 318 -39.90 11.16 10.14
N LEU A 319 -40.59 11.55 9.07
CA LEU A 319 -41.91 12.19 9.16
C LEU A 319 -43.00 11.23 9.63
N ALA A 320 -42.86 9.95 9.39
CA ALA A 320 -43.84 8.92 9.77
C ALA A 320 -43.65 8.39 11.20
N ASP A 321 -42.38 8.41 11.73
CA ASP A 321 -42.03 7.77 13.00
C ASP A 321 -41.21 8.71 13.90
N ASN A 322 -41.92 9.44 14.76
CA ASN A 322 -41.31 10.32 15.76
C ASN A 322 -40.45 9.56 16.80
N GLU A 323 -40.84 8.30 17.09
CA GLU A 323 -40.06 7.49 18.06
C GLU A 323 -38.71 7.10 17.46
N LEU A 324 -38.65 6.79 16.19
CA LEU A 324 -37.40 6.55 15.46
C LEU A 324 -36.47 7.75 15.62
N VAL A 325 -36.95 8.96 15.31
CA VAL A 325 -36.15 10.21 15.37
C VAL A 325 -35.63 10.46 16.78
N ASN A 326 -36.49 10.32 17.79
CA ASN A 326 -36.09 10.51 19.20
C ASN A 326 -35.06 9.45 19.62
N ARG A 327 -35.25 8.19 19.21
CA ARG A 327 -34.37 7.07 19.57
C ARG A 327 -32.98 7.25 18.92
N VAL A 328 -32.93 7.57 17.62
CA VAL A 328 -31.64 7.73 16.92
C VAL A 328 -30.92 9.00 17.40
N GLY A 329 -31.63 10.10 17.67
CA GLY A 329 -31.06 11.31 18.24
C GLY A 329 -30.45 11.09 19.63
N ALA A 330 -31.19 10.42 20.54
CA ALA A 330 -30.67 10.05 21.86
C ALA A 330 -29.48 9.09 21.78
N ALA A 331 -29.46 8.18 20.82
CA ALA A 331 -28.30 7.31 20.59
C ALA A 331 -27.10 8.07 19.99
N GLY A 332 -27.34 9.03 19.11
CA GLY A 332 -26.35 9.98 18.61
C GLY A 332 -25.69 10.76 19.74
N LEU A 333 -26.50 11.30 20.66
CA LEU A 333 -25.99 12.01 21.85
C LEU A 333 -25.08 11.11 22.73
N ARG A 334 -25.46 9.86 22.94
CA ARG A 334 -24.59 8.91 23.67
C ARG A 334 -23.28 8.64 22.92
N THR A 335 -23.32 8.56 21.59
CA THR A 335 -22.13 8.40 20.77
C THR A 335 -21.24 9.62 20.88
N PHE A 336 -21.81 10.82 20.84
CA PHE A 336 -21.09 12.07 21.03
C PHE A 336 -20.34 12.11 22.38
N HIS A 337 -21.05 11.89 23.50
CA HIS A 337 -20.42 11.89 24.82
C HIS A 337 -19.33 10.81 24.99
N ARG A 338 -19.46 9.70 24.27
CA ARG A 338 -18.47 8.61 24.34
C ARG A 338 -17.20 8.92 23.57
N HIS A 339 -17.26 9.70 22.46
CA HIS A 339 -16.14 9.80 21.53
C HIS A 339 -15.72 11.22 21.15
N PHE A 340 -16.60 12.21 21.18
CA PHE A 340 -16.39 13.50 20.51
C PHE A 340 -16.36 14.71 21.44
N THR A 341 -16.29 14.50 22.76
CA THR A 341 -16.16 15.62 23.69
C THR A 341 -14.75 16.20 23.65
N LEU A 342 -14.66 17.49 23.96
CA LEU A 342 -13.39 18.22 23.95
C LEU A 342 -12.38 17.63 24.96
N GLU A 343 -12.86 17.15 26.12
CA GLU A 343 -12.01 16.55 27.16
C GLU A 343 -11.37 15.24 26.68
N ARG A 344 -12.10 14.39 25.92
CA ARG A 344 -11.56 13.16 25.36
C ARG A 344 -10.53 13.43 24.27
N PHE A 345 -10.82 14.39 23.41
CA PHE A 345 -9.91 14.85 22.39
C PHE A 345 -8.58 15.35 22.99
N ALA A 346 -8.68 16.24 24.00
CA ALA A 346 -7.52 16.77 24.74
C ALA A 346 -6.70 15.67 25.42
N ALA A 347 -7.38 14.73 26.09
CA ALA A 347 -6.71 13.64 26.78
C ALA A 347 -5.91 12.76 25.79
N ARG A 348 -6.54 12.37 24.68
CA ARG A 348 -5.88 11.53 23.67
C ARG A 348 -4.73 12.25 22.96
N PHE A 349 -4.94 13.50 22.55
CA PHE A 349 -3.88 14.27 21.87
C PHE A 349 -2.72 14.59 22.83
N GLY A 350 -3.04 14.92 24.10
CA GLY A 350 -2.02 15.12 25.14
C GLY A 350 -1.19 13.87 25.44
N GLU A 351 -1.78 12.69 25.40
CA GLU A 351 -1.07 11.40 25.51
C GLU A 351 -0.07 11.23 24.35
N LEU A 352 -0.47 11.57 23.10
CA LEU A 352 0.40 11.50 21.94
C LEU A 352 1.54 12.51 22.01
N LEU A 353 1.26 13.75 22.43
CA LEU A 353 2.29 14.76 22.68
C LEU A 353 3.32 14.28 23.72
N GLY A 354 2.87 13.65 24.80
CA GLY A 354 3.76 13.04 25.79
C GLY A 354 4.65 11.97 25.17
N LYS A 355 4.08 11.06 24.41
CA LYS A 355 4.82 9.96 23.74
C LYS A 355 5.91 10.45 22.78
N VAL A 356 5.62 11.46 21.96
CA VAL A 356 6.62 11.96 20.98
C VAL A 356 7.73 12.79 21.61
N CYS A 357 7.55 13.29 22.84
CA CYS A 357 8.56 14.01 23.61
C CYS A 357 9.42 13.10 24.50
N GLU A 358 9.07 11.82 24.68
CA GLU A 358 9.95 10.88 25.37
C GLU A 358 11.18 10.60 24.52
N PRO A 359 12.40 10.56 25.08
CA PRO A 359 13.60 10.27 24.31
C PRO A 359 13.48 8.84 23.76
N THR A 360 13.26 8.76 22.44
CA THR A 360 13.20 7.49 21.73
C THR A 360 14.58 6.82 21.78
N ARG A 361 14.63 5.58 22.28
CA ARG A 361 15.79 4.72 22.02
C ARG A 361 15.86 4.47 20.51
N PRO A 362 17.03 4.59 19.87
CA PRO A 362 17.15 4.32 18.45
C PRO A 362 16.86 2.84 18.19
N ASN A 363 16.04 2.57 17.19
CA ASN A 363 15.58 1.29 16.67
C ASN A 363 14.30 0.72 17.28
N ASP A 364 13.16 1.25 16.83
CA ASP A 364 11.95 0.44 16.66
C ASP A 364 11.08 1.06 15.54
N HIS A 365 11.50 0.89 14.30
CA HIS A 365 10.64 1.10 13.13
C HIS A 365 9.88 -0.19 12.85
N SER A 366 8.90 -0.50 13.71
CA SER A 366 7.99 -1.59 13.44
C SER A 366 6.76 -1.07 12.70
N ILE A 367 6.50 -1.66 11.54
CA ILE A 367 5.20 -1.74 10.85
C ILE A 367 4.08 -2.28 11.80
N ALA A 368 4.30 -2.23 13.12
CA ALA A 368 3.65 -3.03 14.16
C ALA A 368 2.25 -2.56 14.59
N THR A 369 1.78 -1.37 14.27
CA THR A 369 0.52 -0.89 14.87
C THR A 369 -0.75 -1.46 14.23
N GLY A 370 -0.70 -1.94 12.97
CA GLY A 370 -1.85 -2.56 12.30
C GLY A 370 -1.82 -4.09 12.27
N TYR A 371 -0.61 -4.72 12.27
CA TYR A 371 -0.48 -6.15 12.04
C TYR A 371 -1.03 -7.02 13.17
N GLY A 372 -0.80 -6.65 14.41
CA GLY A 372 -1.33 -7.40 15.56
C GLY A 372 -2.87 -7.41 15.61
N GLU A 373 -3.52 -6.35 15.18
CA GLU A 373 -4.97 -6.29 15.04
C GLU A 373 -5.43 -7.09 13.82
N TRP A 374 -4.76 -6.91 12.68
CA TRP A 374 -5.02 -7.65 11.46
C TRP A 374 -4.93 -9.17 11.69
N SER A 375 -3.86 -9.64 12.34
CA SER A 375 -3.65 -11.05 12.67
C SER A 375 -4.77 -11.57 13.58
N ARG A 376 -5.11 -10.83 14.65
CA ARG A 376 -6.24 -11.19 15.53
C ARG A 376 -7.58 -11.23 14.80
N GLN A 377 -7.78 -10.42 13.78
CA GLN A 377 -9.06 -10.35 13.06
C GLN A 377 -9.14 -11.36 11.92
N PHE A 378 -8.09 -11.49 11.11
CA PHE A 378 -8.13 -12.20 9.83
C PHE A 378 -7.29 -13.48 9.79
N ASP A 379 -6.37 -13.67 10.74
CA ASP A 379 -5.53 -14.88 10.80
C ASP A 379 -5.98 -15.87 11.88
N LYS A 380 -7.23 -15.73 12.31
CA LYS A 380 -7.84 -16.66 13.26
C LYS A 380 -7.97 -18.04 12.65
N ILE A 381 -7.57 -19.02 13.42
CA ILE A 381 -7.73 -20.44 13.08
C ILE A 381 -9.18 -20.86 13.37
N ASP A 382 -9.92 -21.18 12.32
CA ASP A 382 -11.22 -21.86 12.46
C ASP A 382 -10.98 -23.38 12.57
N ALA A 383 -10.66 -23.84 13.75
CA ALA A 383 -10.35 -25.26 14.01
C ALA A 383 -11.52 -26.20 13.67
N VAL A 384 -12.78 -25.75 13.78
CA VAL A 384 -13.96 -26.56 13.45
C VAL A 384 -14.08 -26.75 11.94
N ARG A 385 -13.97 -25.68 11.18
CA ARG A 385 -13.98 -25.71 9.72
C ARG A 385 -12.79 -26.54 9.20
N LEU A 386 -11.62 -26.29 9.71
CA LEU A 386 -10.39 -26.97 9.30
C LEU A 386 -10.47 -28.48 9.60
N SER A 387 -10.92 -28.89 10.79
CA SER A 387 -11.12 -30.30 11.15
C SER A 387 -12.15 -30.99 10.26
N ARG A 388 -13.18 -30.28 9.78
CA ARG A 388 -14.16 -30.80 8.80
C ARG A 388 -13.50 -31.04 7.45
N GLN A 389 -12.74 -30.09 6.95
CA GLN A 389 -12.01 -30.20 5.69
C GLN A 389 -10.98 -31.34 5.73
N LEU A 390 -10.25 -31.47 6.83
CA LEU A 390 -9.28 -32.55 7.01
C LEU A 390 -9.93 -33.94 6.99
N ARG A 391 -11.13 -34.09 7.58
CA ARG A 391 -11.88 -35.35 7.51
C ARG A 391 -12.39 -35.70 6.11
N SER A 392 -12.57 -34.71 5.22
CA SER A 392 -12.99 -34.92 3.83
C SER A 392 -11.83 -35.16 2.88
N LEU A 393 -10.59 -35.11 3.33
CA LEU A 393 -9.43 -35.35 2.48
C LEU A 393 -9.44 -36.76 1.88
N PRO A 394 -9.11 -36.92 0.59
CA PRO A 394 -9.09 -38.22 -0.08
C PRO A 394 -7.96 -39.12 0.45
N ARG A 395 -6.93 -38.57 1.07
CA ARG A 395 -5.81 -39.23 1.73
C ARG A 395 -5.29 -38.39 2.88
N GLN A 396 -4.55 -39.03 3.78
CA GLN A 396 -3.93 -38.40 4.95
C GLN A 396 -2.40 -38.46 4.81
N PRO A 397 -1.76 -37.50 4.08
CA PRO A 397 -0.32 -37.54 3.87
C PRO A 397 0.45 -37.43 5.19
N ARG A 398 1.42 -38.31 5.45
CA ARG A 398 2.31 -38.18 6.60
C ARG A 398 3.36 -37.11 6.32
N ILE A 399 3.52 -36.15 7.26
CA ILE A 399 4.50 -35.09 7.20
C ILE A 399 5.55 -35.30 8.28
N SER A 400 6.81 -35.41 7.87
CA SER A 400 7.97 -35.47 8.76
C SER A 400 8.49 -34.07 9.02
N VAL A 401 8.48 -33.61 10.27
CA VAL A 401 9.07 -32.32 10.65
C VAL A 401 10.55 -32.55 10.97
N ILE A 402 11.44 -31.87 10.26
CA ILE A 402 12.90 -31.99 10.39
C ILE A 402 13.40 -30.89 11.31
N LEU A 403 13.97 -31.27 12.47
CA LEU A 403 14.39 -30.35 13.52
C LEU A 403 15.86 -30.61 13.89
N PRO A 404 16.83 -29.90 13.31
CA PRO A 404 18.24 -29.95 13.77
C PRO A 404 18.38 -29.18 15.08
N VAL A 405 19.15 -29.73 16.02
CA VAL A 405 19.36 -29.18 17.35
C VAL A 405 20.85 -29.05 17.66
N TYR A 406 21.29 -27.86 18.10
CA TYR A 406 22.63 -27.64 18.63
C TYR A 406 22.65 -26.55 19.69
N LYS A 407 22.98 -26.91 20.93
CA LYS A 407 23.06 -25.98 22.08
C LYS A 407 21.88 -25.00 22.18
N PRO A 408 20.63 -25.47 22.09
CA PRO A 408 19.46 -24.61 22.11
C PRO A 408 19.21 -24.04 23.51
N PRO A 409 18.66 -22.83 23.62
CA PRO A 409 17.94 -22.43 24.83
C PRO A 409 16.78 -23.42 25.08
N LEU A 410 16.76 -24.09 26.19
CA LEU A 410 15.81 -25.21 26.44
C LEU A 410 14.34 -24.83 26.32
N GLU A 411 14.00 -23.60 26.73
CA GLU A 411 12.63 -23.12 26.65
C GLU A 411 12.19 -22.88 25.19
N LEU A 412 13.10 -22.44 24.32
CA LEU A 412 12.82 -22.27 22.90
C LEU A 412 12.68 -23.62 22.21
N LEU A 413 13.58 -24.55 22.48
CA LEU A 413 13.46 -25.94 21.96
C LEU A 413 12.14 -26.59 22.38
N LYS A 414 11.72 -26.42 23.63
CA LYS A 414 10.41 -26.89 24.08
C LYS A 414 9.27 -26.26 23.31
N ALA A 415 9.30 -24.94 23.12
CA ALA A 415 8.29 -24.21 22.37
C ALA A 415 8.20 -24.73 20.91
N ALA A 416 9.33 -24.95 20.25
CA ALA A 416 9.39 -25.55 18.91
C ALA A 416 8.74 -26.94 18.87
N ILE A 417 9.11 -27.83 19.80
CA ILE A 417 8.55 -29.18 19.89
C ILE A 417 7.07 -29.18 20.24
N ASP A 418 6.65 -28.31 21.16
CA ASP A 418 5.24 -28.17 21.55
C ASP A 418 4.40 -27.63 20.41
N SER A 419 4.90 -26.70 19.57
CA SER A 419 4.20 -26.20 18.38
C SER A 419 3.87 -27.32 17.37
N VAL A 420 4.72 -28.34 17.27
CA VAL A 420 4.45 -29.52 16.44
C VAL A 420 3.43 -30.45 17.10
N LYS A 421 3.50 -30.65 18.42
CA LYS A 421 2.54 -31.50 19.17
C LYS A 421 1.13 -30.90 19.19
N GLU A 422 1.01 -29.57 19.13
CA GLU A 422 -0.26 -28.83 19.13
C GLU A 422 -0.88 -28.72 17.75
N GLN A 423 -0.29 -29.32 16.72
CA GLN A 423 -0.83 -29.28 15.36
C GLN A 423 -2.23 -29.91 15.29
N ILE A 424 -3.17 -29.22 14.65
CA ILE A 424 -4.53 -29.71 14.39
C ILE A 424 -4.52 -30.94 13.49
N TYR A 425 -3.54 -31.05 12.57
CA TYR A 425 -3.36 -32.20 11.71
C TYR A 425 -2.61 -33.34 12.45
N PRO A 426 -3.19 -34.55 12.62
CA PRO A 426 -2.61 -35.57 13.48
C PRO A 426 -1.52 -36.43 12.82
N HIS A 427 -1.43 -36.45 11.48
CA HIS A 427 -0.55 -37.36 10.74
C HIS A 427 0.83 -36.77 10.50
N TRP A 428 1.50 -36.43 11.59
CA TRP A 428 2.88 -35.95 11.57
C TRP A 428 3.82 -36.87 12.35
N GLU A 429 5.09 -36.73 12.09
CA GLU A 429 6.18 -37.23 12.93
C GLU A 429 7.23 -36.12 13.07
N LEU A 430 7.93 -36.08 14.20
CA LEU A 430 8.98 -35.13 14.49
C LEU A 430 10.32 -35.83 14.53
N CYS A 431 11.17 -35.54 13.56
CA CYS A 431 12.51 -36.14 13.40
C CYS A 431 13.55 -35.12 13.92
N ILE A 432 14.11 -35.38 15.07
CA ILE A 432 15.10 -34.55 15.76
C ILE A 432 16.48 -35.15 15.63
N ALA A 433 17.47 -34.36 15.28
CA ALA A 433 18.87 -34.73 15.42
C ALA A 433 19.58 -33.76 16.37
N ASP A 434 20.25 -34.25 17.37
CA ASP A 434 21.11 -33.46 18.26
C ASP A 434 22.57 -33.53 17.80
N ASP A 435 23.15 -32.42 17.43
CA ASP A 435 24.48 -32.28 16.86
C ASP A 435 25.58 -32.21 17.95
N ALA A 436 25.56 -33.18 18.86
CA ALA A 436 26.49 -33.27 20.00
C ALA A 436 26.44 -32.04 20.92
N SER A 437 25.24 -31.64 21.33
CA SER A 437 25.05 -30.55 22.28
C SER A 437 25.77 -30.78 23.58
N SER A 438 26.53 -29.79 24.04
CA SER A 438 27.31 -29.89 25.29
C SER A 438 26.50 -29.67 26.57
N ASP A 439 25.26 -29.12 26.47
CA ASP A 439 24.37 -28.94 27.63
C ASP A 439 23.83 -30.32 28.08
N PRO A 440 24.16 -30.79 29.30
CA PRO A 440 23.74 -32.10 29.81
C PRO A 440 22.21 -32.25 29.96
N LYS A 441 21.45 -31.18 29.85
CA LYS A 441 19.97 -31.17 29.95
C LYS A 441 19.28 -31.47 28.61
N VAL A 442 19.93 -31.27 27.46
CA VAL A 442 19.33 -31.44 26.13
C VAL A 442 18.99 -32.92 25.93
N ARG A 443 19.98 -33.81 26.00
CA ARG A 443 19.77 -35.22 25.74
C ARG A 443 18.69 -35.88 26.62
N PRO A 444 18.68 -35.73 27.97
CA PRO A 444 17.60 -36.28 28.81
C PRO A 444 16.22 -35.70 28.48
N LEU A 445 16.13 -34.43 28.04
CA LEU A 445 14.89 -33.84 27.58
C LEU A 445 14.38 -34.57 26.33
N LEU A 446 15.19 -34.70 25.30
CA LEU A 446 14.83 -35.35 24.04
C LEU A 446 14.48 -36.83 24.23
N GLU A 447 15.26 -37.59 25.00
CA GLU A 447 14.96 -38.99 25.33
C GLU A 447 13.64 -39.16 26.09
N ARG A 448 13.34 -38.26 27.00
CA ARG A 448 12.07 -38.26 27.73
C ARG A 448 10.88 -37.98 26.81
N LEU A 449 11.02 -37.03 25.87
CA LEU A 449 9.99 -36.69 24.90
C LEU A 449 9.71 -37.85 23.94
N ALA A 450 10.75 -38.49 23.41
CA ALA A 450 10.62 -39.62 22.51
C ALA A 450 9.95 -40.85 23.20
N ARG A 451 10.21 -41.03 24.52
CA ARG A 451 9.53 -42.10 25.30
C ARG A 451 8.04 -41.79 25.54
N LYS A 452 7.65 -40.53 25.62
CA LYS A 452 6.27 -40.12 25.88
C LYS A 452 5.40 -40.05 24.65
N GLU A 453 5.98 -39.73 23.51
CA GLU A 453 5.28 -39.51 22.24
C GLU A 453 5.97 -40.30 21.13
N SER A 454 5.31 -41.35 20.66
CA SER A 454 5.87 -42.30 19.68
C SER A 454 6.11 -41.67 18.29
N ARG A 455 5.50 -40.54 18.00
CA ARG A 455 5.73 -39.77 16.76
C ARG A 455 7.00 -38.93 16.80
N ILE A 456 7.70 -38.85 17.95
CA ILE A 456 8.98 -38.14 18.08
C ILE A 456 10.11 -39.14 17.99
N LYS A 457 10.97 -38.98 17.00
CA LYS A 457 12.17 -39.77 16.75
C LYS A 457 13.39 -38.89 16.99
N VAL A 458 14.42 -39.42 17.61
CA VAL A 458 15.63 -38.69 17.98
C VAL A 458 16.88 -39.43 17.57
N ALA A 459 17.79 -38.75 16.88
CA ALA A 459 19.16 -39.22 16.64
C ALA A 459 20.13 -38.33 17.41
N PHE A 460 21.16 -38.94 18.01
CA PHE A 460 22.24 -38.24 18.70
C PHE A 460 23.53 -38.44 17.93
N ARG A 461 24.10 -37.37 17.40
CA ARG A 461 25.38 -37.40 16.68
C ARG A 461 26.54 -37.50 17.69
N GLU A 462 27.60 -38.16 17.31
CA GLU A 462 28.79 -38.28 18.18
C GLU A 462 29.66 -37.02 18.18
N ARG A 463 29.62 -36.25 17.11
CA ARG A 463 30.38 -35.00 16.94
C ARG A 463 29.57 -33.97 16.22
N ASN A 464 29.87 -32.70 16.47
CA ASN A 464 29.25 -31.58 15.74
C ASN A 464 29.65 -31.63 14.25
N GLY A 465 28.69 -31.61 13.39
CA GLY A 465 28.84 -31.59 11.92
C GLY A 465 28.13 -30.41 11.29
N HIS A 466 27.74 -29.43 12.09
CA HIS A 466 26.98 -28.28 11.68
C HIS A 466 25.56 -28.61 11.18
N ILE A 467 24.80 -27.57 10.82
CA ILE A 467 23.37 -27.68 10.53
C ILE A 467 23.04 -28.61 9.35
N SER A 468 23.86 -28.64 8.29
CA SER A 468 23.64 -29.48 7.10
C SER A 468 23.69 -30.97 7.46
N ALA A 469 24.74 -31.42 8.15
CA ALA A 469 24.90 -32.80 8.57
C ALA A 469 23.87 -33.19 9.63
N CYS A 470 23.53 -32.27 10.53
CA CYS A 470 22.49 -32.45 11.53
C CYS A 470 21.11 -32.63 10.90
N SER A 471 20.76 -31.78 9.94
CA SER A 471 19.49 -31.87 9.20
C SER A 471 19.38 -33.17 8.40
N ASN A 472 20.47 -33.65 7.81
CA ASN A 472 20.51 -34.95 7.14
C ASN A 472 20.27 -36.12 8.12
N SER A 473 20.89 -36.07 9.32
CA SER A 473 20.63 -37.10 10.35
C SER A 473 19.17 -37.08 10.83
N ALA A 474 18.50 -35.92 10.85
CA ALA A 474 17.07 -35.86 11.11
C ALA A 474 16.26 -36.38 9.92
N LEU A 475 16.65 -36.07 8.69
CA LEU A 475 16.01 -36.53 7.46
C LEU A 475 16.07 -38.05 7.31
N GLU A 476 17.14 -38.73 7.73
CA GLU A 476 17.26 -40.19 7.76
C GLU A 476 16.22 -40.89 8.63
N LEU A 477 15.66 -40.18 9.63
CA LEU A 477 14.57 -40.68 10.47
C LEU A 477 13.19 -40.53 9.82
N ALA A 478 13.07 -39.72 8.75
CA ALA A 478 11.81 -39.41 8.13
C ALA A 478 11.21 -40.59 7.39
N THR A 479 9.92 -40.86 7.63
CA THR A 479 9.14 -41.88 6.93
C THR A 479 7.89 -41.31 6.26
N GLY A 480 7.66 -40.01 6.40
CA GLY A 480 6.56 -39.29 5.78
C GLY A 480 6.81 -39.02 4.29
N GLU A 481 5.74 -38.85 3.54
CA GLU A 481 5.78 -38.49 2.12
C GLU A 481 6.35 -37.07 1.88
N TRP A 482 6.29 -36.25 2.91
CA TRP A 482 6.70 -34.85 2.89
C TRP A 482 7.54 -34.48 4.10
N CYS A 483 8.52 -33.61 3.92
CA CYS A 483 9.38 -33.08 4.96
C CYS A 483 9.13 -31.57 5.11
N ALA A 484 8.80 -31.14 6.31
CA ALA A 484 8.68 -29.73 6.71
C ALA A 484 9.89 -29.33 7.55
N LEU A 485 10.50 -28.19 7.27
CA LEU A 485 11.67 -27.71 8.01
C LEU A 485 11.25 -26.83 9.18
N LEU A 486 11.87 -27.04 10.36
CA LEU A 486 11.65 -26.23 11.56
C LEU A 486 12.99 -25.99 12.26
N ASP A 487 13.30 -24.74 12.57
CA ASP A 487 14.46 -24.38 13.35
C ASP A 487 14.18 -24.54 14.87
N GLN A 488 15.26 -24.80 15.65
CA GLN A 488 15.14 -25.16 17.07
C GLN A 488 14.58 -24.06 17.99
N ASP A 489 14.54 -22.83 17.52
CA ASP A 489 14.12 -21.61 18.23
C ASP A 489 12.85 -20.99 17.68
N ASP A 490 12.28 -21.56 16.62
CA ASP A 490 11.08 -21.07 15.95
C ASP A 490 9.83 -21.91 16.29
N VAL A 491 8.67 -21.46 15.78
CA VAL A 491 7.41 -22.17 16.04
C VAL A 491 6.48 -22.17 14.83
N PHE A 492 5.75 -23.25 14.63
CA PHE A 492 4.63 -23.33 13.70
C PHE A 492 3.35 -22.73 14.29
N THR A 493 2.46 -22.22 13.44
CA THR A 493 1.06 -22.00 13.83
C THR A 493 0.35 -23.35 14.00
N ALA A 494 -0.70 -23.41 14.82
CA ALA A 494 -1.39 -24.69 15.11
C ALA A 494 -2.06 -25.32 13.88
N ASP A 495 -2.31 -24.56 12.82
CA ASP A 495 -2.91 -25.01 11.56
C ASP A 495 -1.89 -25.27 10.43
N ALA A 496 -0.60 -25.07 10.68
CA ALA A 496 0.43 -25.14 9.65
C ALA A 496 0.41 -26.46 8.87
N LEU A 497 0.53 -27.60 9.55
CA LEU A 497 0.53 -28.90 8.89
C LEU A 497 -0.85 -29.26 8.29
N ALA A 498 -1.92 -28.68 8.80
CA ALA A 498 -3.26 -28.85 8.25
C ALA A 498 -3.40 -28.16 6.89
N GLU A 499 -2.98 -26.91 6.75
CA GLU A 499 -3.00 -26.17 5.48
C GLU A 499 -2.05 -26.82 4.45
N VAL A 500 -0.89 -27.31 4.91
CA VAL A 500 0.02 -28.09 4.07
C VAL A 500 -0.64 -29.36 3.56
N ALA A 501 -1.30 -30.15 4.43
CA ALA A 501 -2.00 -31.39 4.03
C ALA A 501 -3.14 -31.11 3.04
N LEU A 502 -3.87 -30.01 3.22
CA LEU A 502 -4.90 -29.58 2.28
C LEU A 502 -4.29 -29.22 0.92
N GLU A 503 -3.18 -28.50 0.88
CA GLU A 503 -2.52 -28.12 -0.38
C GLU A 503 -1.94 -29.35 -1.11
N ILE A 504 -1.34 -30.30 -0.38
CA ILE A 504 -0.86 -31.57 -0.94
C ILE A 504 -2.01 -32.33 -1.63
N CYS A 505 -3.19 -32.35 -1.02
CA CYS A 505 -4.34 -33.04 -1.59
C CYS A 505 -4.96 -32.29 -2.78
N ARG A 506 -4.96 -30.95 -2.75
CA ARG A 506 -5.42 -30.12 -3.86
C ARG A 506 -4.48 -30.14 -5.06
N ARG A 507 -3.19 -30.33 -4.81
CA ARG A 507 -2.12 -30.27 -5.81
C ARG A 507 -1.21 -31.50 -5.68
N PRO A 508 -1.68 -32.69 -6.07
CA PRO A 508 -0.90 -33.93 -5.92
C PRO A 508 0.43 -33.91 -6.70
N GLU A 509 0.52 -33.06 -7.75
CA GLU A 509 1.73 -32.86 -8.55
C GLU A 509 2.79 -31.97 -7.88
N ALA A 510 2.46 -31.30 -6.77
CA ALA A 510 3.40 -30.43 -6.08
C ALA A 510 4.65 -31.19 -5.60
N GLY A 511 5.80 -30.55 -5.70
CA GLY A 511 7.08 -31.06 -5.19
C GLY A 511 7.66 -30.22 -4.07
N LEU A 512 7.29 -28.93 -4.04
CA LEU A 512 7.69 -27.94 -3.04
C LEU A 512 6.51 -27.06 -2.70
N ILE A 513 6.28 -26.85 -1.39
CA ILE A 513 5.25 -25.95 -0.85
C ILE A 513 5.94 -24.98 0.11
N TYR A 514 5.57 -23.72 0.09
CA TYR A 514 6.03 -22.71 1.05
C TYR A 514 4.89 -21.81 1.50
N SER A 515 5.08 -21.16 2.64
CA SER A 515 4.08 -20.23 3.20
C SER A 515 4.64 -18.85 3.48
N ASP A 516 3.75 -17.92 3.84
CA ASP A 516 4.10 -16.65 4.45
C ASP A 516 4.64 -16.87 5.88
N GLU A 517 5.38 -15.89 6.38
CA GLU A 517 5.98 -15.90 7.73
C GLU A 517 5.83 -14.53 8.40
N ASP A 518 6.00 -14.49 9.71
CA ASP A 518 6.18 -13.27 10.48
C ASP A 518 7.27 -13.45 11.54
N LYS A 519 7.49 -12.40 12.33
CA LYS A 519 8.43 -12.46 13.45
C LYS A 519 7.70 -12.46 14.78
N ILE A 520 8.21 -13.25 15.73
CA ILE A 520 7.72 -13.29 17.11
C ILE A 520 8.83 -12.86 18.08
N ASP A 521 8.53 -11.95 19.00
CA ASP A 521 9.47 -11.53 20.04
C ASP A 521 9.42 -12.42 21.28
N SER A 522 10.24 -12.12 22.30
CA SER A 522 10.28 -12.86 23.58
C SER A 522 9.00 -12.71 24.42
N ALA A 523 8.18 -11.69 24.16
CA ALA A 523 6.89 -11.47 24.81
C ALA A 523 5.73 -12.17 24.08
N GLY A 524 6.00 -12.78 22.91
CA GLY A 524 4.99 -13.41 22.07
C GLY A 524 4.27 -12.43 21.12
N SER A 525 4.76 -11.21 20.96
CA SER A 525 4.18 -10.22 20.05
C SER A 525 4.62 -10.50 18.61
N LEU A 526 3.66 -10.48 17.69
CA LEU A 526 3.89 -10.70 16.27
C LEU A 526 4.20 -9.39 15.53
N SER A 527 5.15 -9.43 14.59
CA SER A 527 5.60 -8.27 13.82
C SER A 527 6.16 -8.66 12.46
N THR A 528 6.36 -7.67 11.60
CA THR A 528 7.09 -7.81 10.32
C THR A 528 6.60 -8.98 9.47
N PRO A 529 5.30 -9.04 9.08
CA PRO A 529 4.80 -10.12 8.23
C PRO A 529 5.46 -10.06 6.86
N PHE A 530 5.95 -11.21 6.40
CA PHE A 530 6.42 -11.37 5.03
C PHE A 530 5.38 -12.12 4.21
N PHE A 531 4.54 -11.37 3.52
CA PHE A 531 3.58 -11.89 2.55
C PHE A 531 4.27 -12.06 1.21
N LYS A 532 4.61 -13.30 0.91
CA LYS A 532 5.45 -13.68 -0.23
C LYS A 532 4.64 -13.69 -1.54
N PRO A 533 5.28 -13.51 -2.70
CA PRO A 533 4.63 -13.79 -3.99
C PRO A 533 4.51 -15.29 -4.23
N ASP A 534 3.69 -15.69 -5.21
CA ASP A 534 3.80 -17.01 -5.81
C ASP A 534 5.19 -17.19 -6.44
N TRP A 535 5.50 -18.39 -6.95
CA TRP A 535 6.82 -18.69 -7.47
C TRP A 535 7.33 -17.68 -8.50
N ASN A 536 8.43 -17.02 -8.17
CA ASN A 536 9.10 -16.00 -8.97
C ASN A 536 10.58 -16.34 -9.11
N ALA A 537 10.93 -16.97 -10.21
CA ALA A 537 12.26 -17.52 -10.41
C ALA A 537 13.36 -16.44 -10.42
N GLU A 538 13.09 -15.27 -11.00
CA GLU A 538 14.06 -14.18 -11.06
C GLU A 538 14.25 -13.52 -9.69
N LEU A 539 13.19 -13.30 -8.92
CA LEU A 539 13.29 -12.79 -7.55
C LEU A 539 14.06 -13.78 -6.67
N PHE A 540 13.85 -15.08 -6.87
CA PHE A 540 14.53 -16.12 -6.10
C PHE A 540 16.05 -16.14 -6.33
N LEU A 541 16.53 -15.74 -7.51
CA LEU A 541 17.96 -15.55 -7.77
C LEU A 541 18.55 -14.35 -7.01
N GLY A 542 17.71 -13.40 -6.62
CA GLY A 542 18.10 -12.23 -5.84
C GLY A 542 18.12 -12.44 -4.33
N GLN A 543 17.19 -13.26 -3.83
CA GLN A 543 17.05 -13.58 -2.40
C GLN A 543 16.28 -14.88 -2.19
N ASN A 544 16.64 -15.63 -1.15
CA ASN A 544 15.85 -16.79 -0.73
C ASN A 544 14.61 -16.32 0.06
N TYR A 545 13.45 -16.31 -0.58
CA TYR A 545 12.17 -15.92 0.06
C TYR A 545 11.27 -17.12 0.38
N ILE A 546 11.67 -18.36 0.02
CA ILE A 546 10.87 -19.57 0.26
C ILE A 546 10.87 -19.99 1.73
N ASN A 547 11.96 -19.75 2.46
CA ASN A 547 12.03 -19.97 3.91
C ASN A 547 11.22 -18.87 4.63
N HIS A 548 10.54 -19.12 5.65
CA HIS A 548 9.97 -20.25 6.32
C HIS A 548 8.45 -20.24 6.09
N LEU A 549 7.67 -21.22 6.03
CA LEU A 549 7.85 -22.63 6.12
C LEU A 549 8.19 -23.20 4.74
N GLY A 550 9.21 -24.02 4.65
CA GLY A 550 9.49 -24.80 3.45
C GLY A 550 9.11 -26.27 3.67
N VAL A 551 8.34 -26.84 2.72
CA VAL A 551 7.87 -28.23 2.77
C VAL A 551 8.18 -28.92 1.43
N TYR A 552 8.82 -30.04 1.47
CA TYR A 552 9.39 -30.73 0.32
C TYR A 552 8.89 -32.15 0.23
N ARG A 553 8.68 -32.63 -0.97
CA ARG A 553 8.45 -34.06 -1.18
C ARG A 553 9.68 -34.83 -0.73
N THR A 554 9.52 -35.85 0.13
CA THR A 554 10.66 -36.63 0.72
C THR A 554 11.49 -37.30 -0.38
N GLU A 555 10.82 -37.85 -1.40
CA GLU A 555 11.48 -38.44 -2.57
C GLU A 555 12.42 -37.46 -3.29
N LEU A 556 11.99 -36.23 -3.47
CA LEU A 556 12.81 -35.17 -4.07
C LEU A 556 14.06 -34.86 -3.23
N LEU A 557 13.91 -34.78 -1.89
CA LEU A 557 15.06 -34.57 -1.00
C LEU A 557 16.05 -35.73 -1.07
N CYS A 558 15.55 -36.97 -1.12
CA CYS A 558 16.40 -38.17 -1.29
C CYS A 558 17.12 -38.14 -2.65
N GLU A 559 16.41 -37.81 -3.74
CA GLU A 559 16.99 -37.75 -5.09
C GLU A 559 18.14 -36.74 -5.17
N ILE A 560 18.00 -35.59 -4.57
CA ILE A 560 19.07 -34.55 -4.58
C ILE A 560 20.15 -34.75 -3.53
N GLY A 561 20.03 -35.80 -2.67
CA GLY A 561 21.01 -36.13 -1.64
C GLY A 561 20.94 -35.25 -0.38
N GLY A 562 19.78 -34.66 -0.04
CA GLY A 562 19.60 -33.86 1.17
C GLY A 562 20.39 -32.56 1.18
N PHE A 563 20.79 -32.10 2.37
CA PHE A 563 21.58 -30.87 2.58
C PHE A 563 23.06 -31.14 2.27
N ARG A 564 23.72 -30.17 1.66
CA ARG A 564 25.17 -30.23 1.39
C ARG A 564 25.96 -29.53 2.49
N GLU A 565 27.01 -30.20 2.97
CA GLU A 565 27.99 -29.58 3.87
C GLU A 565 28.82 -28.52 3.15
N GLY A 566 29.25 -27.51 3.90
CA GLY A 566 29.98 -26.36 3.36
C GLY A 566 29.10 -25.20 2.89
N PHE A 567 27.75 -25.30 2.96
CA PHE A 567 26.81 -24.23 2.65
C PHE A 567 26.12 -23.69 3.90
N GLU A 568 26.69 -23.91 5.08
CA GLU A 568 26.13 -23.46 6.36
C GLU A 568 25.84 -21.97 6.34
N GLY A 569 24.66 -21.60 6.87
CA GLY A 569 24.10 -20.25 6.81
C GLY A 569 23.32 -19.91 5.53
N SER A 570 23.43 -20.78 4.48
CA SER A 570 22.62 -20.74 3.26
C SER A 570 22.38 -22.15 2.72
N GLN A 571 22.39 -23.17 3.60
CA GLN A 571 22.15 -24.56 3.28
C GLN A 571 20.74 -24.82 2.75
N ASP A 572 19.79 -24.06 3.22
CA ASP A 572 18.39 -24.01 2.79
C ASP A 572 18.26 -23.43 1.38
N TYR A 573 18.99 -22.35 1.07
CA TYR A 573 19.00 -21.77 -0.26
C TYR A 573 19.59 -22.73 -1.29
N ASP A 574 20.71 -23.38 -0.95
CA ASP A 574 21.30 -24.45 -1.77
C ASP A 574 20.32 -25.62 -2.00
N LEU A 575 19.63 -26.05 -0.94
CA LEU A 575 18.62 -27.09 -1.03
C LEU A 575 17.51 -26.72 -2.01
N VAL A 576 16.93 -25.54 -1.85
CA VAL A 576 15.84 -25.06 -2.74
C VAL A 576 16.33 -24.93 -4.17
N LEU A 577 17.51 -24.36 -4.43
CA LEU A 577 18.08 -24.25 -5.78
C LEU A 577 18.17 -25.64 -6.47
N ARG A 578 18.60 -26.68 -5.75
CA ARG A 578 18.66 -28.05 -6.29
C ARG A 578 17.28 -28.69 -6.47
N CYS A 579 16.32 -28.35 -5.61
CA CYS A 579 14.94 -28.80 -5.77
C CYS A 579 14.29 -28.19 -7.01
N VAL A 580 14.41 -26.87 -7.21
CA VAL A 580 13.74 -26.17 -8.34
C VAL A 580 14.31 -26.55 -9.71
N GLU A 581 15.53 -27.10 -9.76
CA GLU A 581 16.08 -27.68 -10.99
C GLU A 581 15.30 -28.92 -11.49
N ARG A 582 14.63 -29.60 -10.59
CA ARG A 582 13.86 -30.82 -10.86
C ARG A 582 12.36 -30.59 -11.00
N LEU A 583 11.91 -29.36 -10.68
CA LEU A 583 10.48 -29.04 -10.63
C LEU A 583 10.09 -28.09 -11.76
N ARG A 584 8.89 -28.31 -12.29
CA ARG A 584 8.23 -27.30 -13.12
C ARG A 584 7.66 -26.18 -12.21
N PRO A 585 7.47 -24.96 -12.74
CA PRO A 585 6.92 -23.85 -11.96
C PRO A 585 5.57 -24.15 -11.29
N ASP A 586 4.70 -24.93 -11.93
CA ASP A 586 3.39 -25.33 -11.39
C ASP A 586 3.46 -26.34 -10.24
N GLN A 587 4.62 -26.98 -10.03
CA GLN A 587 4.89 -27.90 -8.91
C GLN A 587 5.44 -27.19 -7.66
N ILE A 588 5.72 -25.89 -7.76
CA ILE A 588 6.14 -25.04 -6.64
C ILE A 588 4.93 -24.24 -6.18
N ARG A 589 4.45 -24.49 -4.96
CA ARG A 589 3.18 -23.97 -4.47
C ARG A 589 3.36 -23.05 -3.29
N HIS A 590 2.65 -21.94 -3.30
CA HIS A 590 2.60 -20.97 -2.22
C HIS A 590 1.26 -21.08 -1.47
N ILE A 591 1.32 -21.10 -0.15
CA ILE A 591 0.17 -20.97 0.74
C ILE A 591 0.20 -19.53 1.29
N PRO A 592 -0.68 -18.62 0.85
CA PRO A 592 -0.66 -17.22 1.28
C PRO A 592 -1.26 -17.06 2.69
N ARG A 593 -0.64 -17.71 3.65
CA ARG A 593 -0.97 -17.65 5.07
C ARG A 593 0.30 -17.68 5.90
N ILE A 594 0.27 -16.96 7.03
CA ILE A 594 1.32 -17.07 8.05
C ILE A 594 1.19 -18.45 8.72
N LEU A 595 2.15 -19.31 8.48
CA LEU A 595 2.20 -20.66 9.07
C LEU A 595 3.45 -20.87 9.92
N TYR A 596 4.33 -19.87 9.96
CA TYR A 596 5.62 -19.92 10.63
C TYR A 596 5.92 -18.59 11.34
N HIS A 597 6.34 -18.66 12.58
CA HIS A 597 6.80 -17.52 13.37
C HIS A 597 8.32 -17.61 13.58
N TRP A 598 9.06 -16.70 12.95
CA TRP A 598 10.51 -16.60 13.10
C TRP A 598 10.86 -15.80 14.35
N ARG A 599 11.54 -16.46 15.31
CA ARG A 599 11.81 -15.84 16.61
C ARG A 599 13.00 -14.89 16.58
N MET A 600 12.78 -13.69 17.11
CA MET A 600 13.83 -12.69 17.29
C MET A 600 14.65 -13.02 18.56
N VAL A 601 15.81 -13.66 18.39
CA VAL A 601 16.75 -13.96 19.48
C VAL A 601 18.01 -13.09 19.31
N SER A 602 18.53 -12.53 20.41
CA SER A 602 19.79 -11.75 20.37
C SER A 602 20.93 -12.59 19.76
N GLY A 603 21.54 -12.10 18.67
CA GLY A 603 22.61 -12.76 17.94
C GLY A 603 22.16 -13.70 16.79
N SER A 604 20.85 -13.82 16.52
CA SER A 604 20.35 -14.50 15.33
C SER A 604 20.40 -13.60 14.09
N LEU A 605 20.33 -14.20 12.88
CA LEU A 605 20.20 -13.44 11.62
C LEU A 605 18.93 -12.59 11.59
N ALA A 606 17.90 -12.97 12.36
CA ALA A 606 16.69 -12.21 12.53
C ALA A 606 16.92 -10.85 13.21
N ALA A 607 17.94 -10.75 14.07
CA ALA A 607 18.25 -9.54 14.85
C ALA A 607 19.35 -8.68 14.22
N VAL A 608 20.33 -9.26 13.54
CA VAL A 608 21.47 -8.54 12.94
C VAL A 608 21.89 -9.24 11.62
N PRO A 609 21.44 -8.72 10.46
CA PRO A 609 21.75 -9.31 9.14
C PRO A 609 23.24 -9.43 8.85
N ASP A 610 24.08 -8.50 9.29
CA ASP A 610 25.55 -8.47 9.05
C ASP A 610 26.38 -9.46 9.89
N ALA A 611 25.72 -10.26 10.75
CA ALA A 611 26.44 -11.10 11.70
C ALA A 611 27.21 -12.28 11.07
N LYS A 612 26.94 -12.67 9.81
CA LYS A 612 27.51 -13.90 9.21
C LYS A 612 27.95 -13.70 7.74
N PRO A 613 29.13 -13.08 7.47
CA PRO A 613 29.63 -12.88 6.10
C PRO A 613 29.79 -14.17 5.29
N TYR A 614 30.05 -15.32 5.95
CA TYR A 614 30.20 -16.61 5.29
C TYR A 614 28.88 -17.10 4.65
N ALA A 615 27.73 -16.74 5.21
CA ALA A 615 26.44 -17.13 4.66
C ALA A 615 26.21 -16.52 3.26
N ARG A 616 26.59 -15.26 3.06
CA ARG A 616 26.51 -14.57 1.75
C ARG A 616 27.36 -15.25 0.69
N GLU A 617 28.58 -15.64 1.03
CA GLU A 617 29.46 -16.33 0.08
C GLU A 617 28.96 -17.76 -0.21
N ALA A 618 28.41 -18.45 0.78
CA ALA A 618 27.75 -19.74 0.58
C ALA A 618 26.56 -19.62 -0.39
N ALA A 619 25.70 -18.60 -0.22
CA ALA A 619 24.60 -18.30 -1.13
C ALA A 619 25.07 -18.03 -2.57
N ARG A 620 26.08 -17.16 -2.75
CA ARG A 620 26.63 -16.86 -4.07
C ARG A 620 27.30 -18.07 -4.71
N ARG A 621 27.94 -18.92 -3.92
CA ARG A 621 28.48 -20.20 -4.40
C ARG A 621 27.35 -21.15 -4.85
N ALA A 622 26.29 -21.28 -4.07
CA ALA A 622 25.13 -22.09 -4.44
C ALA A 622 24.52 -21.60 -5.77
N LEU A 623 24.38 -20.29 -5.94
CA LEU A 623 23.91 -19.69 -7.19
C LEU A 623 24.85 -19.91 -8.38
N ARG A 624 26.17 -19.82 -8.20
CA ARG A 624 27.15 -20.10 -9.28
C ARG A 624 27.09 -21.56 -9.70
N GLU A 625 26.99 -22.48 -8.76
CA GLU A 625 26.85 -23.90 -9.05
C GLU A 625 25.50 -24.22 -9.71
N PHE A 626 24.40 -23.60 -9.25
CA PHE A 626 23.09 -23.68 -9.90
C PHE A 626 23.14 -23.20 -11.36
N GLN A 627 23.80 -22.07 -11.62
CA GLN A 627 24.02 -21.52 -12.94
C GLN A 627 24.78 -22.51 -13.83
N GLN A 628 25.86 -23.11 -13.30
CA GLN A 628 26.69 -24.07 -14.04
C GLN A 628 25.91 -25.34 -14.41
N ARG A 629 25.12 -25.90 -13.48
CA ARG A 629 24.29 -27.07 -13.72
C ARG A 629 23.22 -26.85 -14.79
N LEU A 630 22.67 -25.63 -14.86
CA LEU A 630 21.67 -25.26 -15.88
C LEU A 630 22.27 -24.65 -17.16
N GLU A 631 23.61 -24.62 -17.26
CA GLU A 631 24.35 -24.02 -18.40
C GLU A 631 23.90 -22.58 -18.71
N ARG A 632 23.41 -21.86 -17.70
CA ARG A 632 23.00 -20.46 -17.84
C ARG A 632 24.23 -19.55 -18.05
N LYS A 633 24.22 -18.76 -19.13
CA LYS A 633 25.31 -17.82 -19.43
C LYS A 633 25.15 -16.52 -18.64
N GLY A 634 26.07 -16.24 -17.74
CA GLY A 634 26.01 -15.05 -16.91
C GLY A 634 26.98 -15.06 -15.73
N GLN A 635 26.85 -14.13 -14.81
CA GLN A 635 27.65 -14.00 -13.62
C GLN A 635 26.80 -13.71 -12.38
N VAL A 636 27.15 -14.30 -11.25
CA VAL A 636 26.54 -14.03 -9.95
C VAL A 636 27.38 -12.98 -9.23
N THR A 637 26.77 -11.86 -8.92
CA THR A 637 27.37 -10.73 -8.18
C THR A 637 26.53 -10.38 -6.95
N ALA A 638 27.04 -9.45 -6.13
CA ALA A 638 26.18 -8.77 -5.15
C ALA A 638 25.17 -7.86 -5.85
N CYS A 639 24.00 -7.66 -5.25
CA CYS A 639 23.13 -6.57 -5.64
C CYS A 639 23.85 -5.22 -5.36
N PRO A 640 23.92 -4.31 -6.31
CA PRO A 640 24.66 -3.05 -6.15
C PRO A 640 24.17 -2.18 -4.98
N GLU A 641 22.87 -2.19 -4.72
CA GLU A 641 22.23 -1.37 -3.69
C GLU A 641 22.08 -2.09 -2.33
N ASN A 642 22.25 -3.43 -2.30
CA ASN A 642 22.14 -4.23 -1.09
C ASN A 642 23.05 -5.46 -1.15
N ASN A 643 24.18 -5.43 -0.46
CA ASN A 643 25.17 -6.52 -0.48
C ASN A 643 24.67 -7.85 0.12
N GLU A 644 23.58 -7.84 0.89
CA GLU A 644 22.96 -9.06 1.43
C GLU A 644 22.17 -9.82 0.36
N SER A 645 21.76 -9.14 -0.70
CA SER A 645 21.06 -9.71 -1.85
C SER A 645 22.02 -10.01 -3.00
N HIS A 646 21.52 -10.70 -4.01
CA HIS A 646 22.30 -11.16 -5.14
C HIS A 646 21.76 -10.61 -6.46
N ARG A 647 22.62 -10.54 -7.47
CA ARG A 647 22.24 -10.22 -8.85
C ARG A 647 22.79 -11.28 -9.79
N PHE A 648 21.94 -11.75 -10.69
CA PHE A 648 22.37 -12.56 -11.82
C PHE A 648 22.45 -11.69 -13.08
N VAL A 649 23.68 -11.46 -13.57
CA VAL A 649 23.94 -10.67 -14.77
C VAL A 649 24.03 -11.59 -15.97
N TYR A 650 23.00 -11.57 -16.81
CA TYR A 650 22.98 -12.38 -18.03
C TYR A 650 24.02 -11.91 -19.06
N THR A 651 24.65 -12.85 -19.75
CA THR A 651 25.59 -12.53 -20.82
C THR A 651 24.83 -12.03 -22.05
N LEU A 652 25.23 -10.86 -22.57
CA LEU A 652 24.73 -10.34 -23.82
C LEU A 652 25.04 -11.30 -24.99
N PRO A 653 24.09 -11.63 -25.87
CA PRO A 653 24.35 -12.41 -27.07
C PRO A 653 25.41 -11.75 -27.97
N ARG A 654 26.17 -12.57 -28.69
CA ARG A 654 27.14 -12.09 -29.71
C ARG A 654 26.91 -12.77 -31.03
N PRO A 655 26.79 -12.03 -32.16
CA PRO A 655 26.79 -10.55 -32.21
C PRO A 655 25.65 -9.94 -31.43
N ALA A 656 25.79 -8.67 -30.99
CA ALA A 656 24.74 -7.96 -30.29
C ALA A 656 23.51 -7.82 -31.19
N PRO A 657 22.31 -8.22 -30.73
CA PRO A 657 21.08 -8.14 -31.54
C PRO A 657 20.70 -6.68 -31.83
N LEU A 658 20.23 -6.39 -33.03
CA LEU A 658 19.74 -5.06 -33.36
C LEU A 658 18.45 -4.74 -32.60
N VAL A 659 18.37 -3.53 -32.02
CA VAL A 659 17.20 -2.98 -31.32
C VAL A 659 16.58 -1.86 -32.14
N SER A 660 15.27 -1.95 -32.45
CA SER A 660 14.51 -0.83 -32.99
C SER A 660 13.87 -0.05 -31.84
N VAL A 661 14.40 1.14 -31.54
CA VAL A 661 13.85 2.06 -30.55
C VAL A 661 12.77 2.90 -31.22
N ILE A 662 11.52 2.77 -30.76
CA ILE A 662 10.33 3.40 -31.33
C ILE A 662 9.86 4.51 -30.41
N ILE A 663 9.79 5.74 -30.93
CA ILE A 663 9.47 6.95 -30.16
C ILE A 663 8.32 7.70 -30.85
N PRO A 664 7.06 7.54 -30.40
CA PRO A 664 5.97 8.40 -30.85
C PRO A 664 6.16 9.82 -30.32
N THR A 665 5.89 10.82 -31.16
CA THR A 665 6.00 12.22 -30.76
C THR A 665 4.94 13.09 -31.43
N ARG A 666 4.62 14.20 -30.81
CA ARG A 666 3.87 15.31 -31.40
C ARG A 666 4.32 16.59 -30.72
N ASP A 667 4.91 17.51 -31.53
CA ASP A 667 5.43 18.78 -31.02
C ASP A 667 6.42 18.59 -29.82
N ARG A 668 6.63 19.58 -28.98
CA ARG A 668 7.48 19.51 -27.77
C ARG A 668 8.91 19.04 -28.08
N VAL A 669 9.52 19.73 -29.04
CA VAL A 669 10.86 19.38 -29.55
C VAL A 669 11.91 19.24 -28.45
N GLU A 670 11.82 20.02 -27.38
CA GLU A 670 12.75 19.98 -26.24
C GLU A 670 12.77 18.63 -25.50
N LEU A 671 11.63 17.93 -25.45
CA LEU A 671 11.55 16.60 -24.86
C LEU A 671 12.13 15.55 -25.79
N LEU A 672 11.71 15.57 -27.08
CA LEU A 672 12.20 14.64 -28.07
C LEU A 672 13.73 14.78 -28.27
N GLN A 673 14.23 16.00 -28.31
CA GLN A 673 15.66 16.28 -28.45
C GLN A 673 16.44 15.68 -27.26
N ARG A 674 16.01 15.95 -26.06
CA ARG A 674 16.61 15.38 -24.83
C ARG A 674 16.61 13.86 -24.85
N CYS A 675 15.50 13.25 -25.23
CA CYS A 675 15.37 11.81 -25.35
C CYS A 675 16.40 11.25 -26.36
N VAL A 676 16.40 11.73 -27.61
CA VAL A 676 17.29 11.25 -28.67
C VAL A 676 18.77 11.51 -28.35
N GLU A 677 19.10 12.68 -27.82
CA GLU A 677 20.48 13.01 -27.42
C GLU A 677 20.97 12.13 -26.27
N SER A 678 20.12 11.86 -25.25
CA SER A 678 20.50 10.97 -24.14
C SER A 678 20.72 9.53 -24.63
N LEU A 679 19.88 9.02 -25.54
CA LEU A 679 20.07 7.71 -26.14
C LEU A 679 21.43 7.59 -26.85
N ARG A 680 21.86 8.65 -27.53
CA ARG A 680 23.15 8.64 -28.26
C ARG A 680 24.35 8.84 -27.35
N ALA A 681 24.20 9.65 -26.30
CA ALA A 681 25.31 10.05 -25.43
C ALA A 681 25.50 9.09 -24.25
N ARG A 682 24.43 8.45 -23.78
CA ARG A 682 24.41 7.64 -22.56
C ARG A 682 23.91 6.22 -22.80
N THR A 683 24.30 5.61 -23.92
CA THR A 683 23.97 4.21 -24.20
C THR A 683 25.22 3.51 -24.74
N ASP A 684 25.69 2.49 -24.05
CA ASP A 684 26.85 1.69 -24.44
C ASP A 684 26.54 0.58 -25.45
N TYR A 685 25.33 0.56 -26.00
CA TYR A 685 24.83 -0.43 -26.93
C TYR A 685 24.83 0.14 -28.35
N GLU A 686 25.67 -0.41 -29.24
CA GLU A 686 25.90 0.13 -30.60
C GLU A 686 24.85 -0.34 -31.62
N ALA A 687 24.29 -1.56 -31.44
CA ALA A 687 23.38 -2.18 -32.41
C ALA A 687 21.95 -1.68 -32.22
N LEU A 688 21.67 -0.43 -32.52
CA LEU A 688 20.34 0.19 -32.40
C LEU A 688 20.00 1.04 -33.61
N GLU A 689 18.72 1.08 -33.97
CA GLU A 689 18.10 2.07 -34.87
C GLU A 689 17.03 2.84 -34.10
N ILE A 690 16.89 4.13 -34.36
CA ILE A 690 15.89 4.99 -33.71
C ILE A 690 14.83 5.34 -34.77
N ILE A 691 13.58 5.03 -34.49
CA ILE A 691 12.41 5.29 -35.32
C ILE A 691 11.51 6.29 -34.56
N VAL A 692 11.45 7.52 -35.05
CA VAL A 692 10.53 8.54 -34.53
C VAL A 692 9.26 8.53 -35.33
N VAL A 693 8.10 8.42 -34.67
CA VAL A 693 6.78 8.50 -35.28
C VAL A 693 6.18 9.87 -34.99
N ASP A 694 6.20 10.73 -36.01
CA ASP A 694 5.61 12.08 -35.91
C ASP A 694 4.11 12.03 -36.18
N ASN A 695 3.33 12.27 -35.12
CA ASN A 695 1.86 12.30 -35.20
C ASN A 695 1.32 13.69 -35.48
N GLY A 696 1.70 14.23 -36.64
CA GLY A 696 1.20 15.51 -37.12
C GLY A 696 1.64 16.70 -36.25
N SER A 697 2.94 16.82 -36.00
CA SER A 697 3.49 18.01 -35.34
C SER A 697 3.20 19.27 -36.12
N ALA A 698 2.91 20.37 -35.43
CA ALA A 698 2.63 21.69 -35.99
C ALA A 698 3.74 22.72 -35.74
N GLU A 699 4.62 22.44 -34.76
CA GLU A 699 5.72 23.33 -34.39
C GLU A 699 6.86 23.26 -35.42
N GLU A 700 7.23 24.39 -36.01
CA GLU A 700 8.36 24.45 -36.98
C GLU A 700 9.68 23.98 -36.37
N ALA A 701 9.89 24.22 -35.05
CA ALA A 701 11.09 23.77 -34.36
C ALA A 701 11.18 22.23 -34.35
N THR A 702 10.05 21.53 -34.18
CA THR A 702 9.97 20.07 -34.25
C THR A 702 10.30 19.57 -35.66
N HIS A 703 9.75 20.20 -36.70
CA HIS A 703 10.05 19.85 -38.08
C HIS A 703 11.51 20.10 -38.47
N VAL A 704 12.11 21.18 -38.00
CA VAL A 704 13.54 21.47 -38.18
C VAL A 704 14.37 20.35 -37.56
N PHE A 705 14.15 20.04 -36.28
CA PHE A 705 14.87 18.99 -35.58
C PHE A 705 14.77 17.63 -36.30
N LEU A 706 13.57 17.23 -36.68
CA LEU A 706 13.33 15.95 -37.38
C LEU A 706 14.06 15.92 -38.73
N ARG A 707 14.02 16.99 -39.50
CA ARG A 707 14.73 17.09 -40.83
C ARG A 707 16.24 16.99 -40.65
N GLU A 708 16.82 17.74 -39.72
CA GLU A 708 18.27 17.78 -39.47
C GLU A 708 18.77 16.45 -38.95
N THR A 709 18.09 15.85 -37.95
CA THR A 709 18.51 14.60 -37.35
C THR A 709 18.36 13.41 -38.33
N LYS A 710 17.32 13.43 -39.17
CA LYS A 710 17.15 12.48 -40.27
C LYS A 710 18.24 12.63 -41.29
N ALA A 711 18.59 13.86 -41.70
CA ALA A 711 19.67 14.13 -42.66
C ALA A 711 21.04 13.67 -42.18
N GLN A 712 21.28 13.70 -40.87
CA GLN A 712 22.48 13.12 -40.23
C GLN A 712 22.47 11.58 -40.17
N GLY A 713 21.38 10.92 -40.60
CA GLY A 713 21.23 9.48 -40.51
C GLY A 713 21.05 8.95 -39.06
N SER A 714 20.77 9.84 -38.11
CA SER A 714 20.68 9.51 -36.68
C SER A 714 19.33 8.92 -36.30
N ILE A 715 18.27 9.27 -37.03
CA ILE A 715 16.90 8.75 -36.82
C ILE A 715 16.25 8.44 -38.16
N ARG A 716 15.28 7.54 -38.10
CA ARG A 716 14.29 7.33 -39.18
C ARG A 716 12.97 7.95 -38.74
N VAL A 717 12.32 8.72 -39.58
CA VAL A 717 11.06 9.41 -39.29
C VAL A 717 9.93 8.78 -40.09
N LEU A 718 8.87 8.42 -39.40
CA LEU A 718 7.58 8.00 -39.95
C LEU A 718 6.57 9.13 -39.62
N SER A 719 5.72 9.48 -40.62
CA SER A 719 4.65 10.46 -40.40
C SER A 719 3.30 9.75 -40.31
N ASP A 720 2.47 10.18 -39.38
CA ASP A 720 1.11 9.70 -39.18
C ASP A 720 0.22 10.88 -38.76
N ASP A 721 -0.59 11.38 -39.72
CA ASP A 721 -1.47 12.53 -39.52
C ASP A 721 -2.84 12.15 -38.92
N GLY A 722 -3.02 10.90 -38.56
CA GLY A 722 -4.26 10.42 -37.92
C GLY A 722 -4.46 10.92 -36.48
N PRO A 723 -5.65 10.74 -35.89
CA PRO A 723 -5.88 11.07 -34.50
C PRO A 723 -4.93 10.28 -33.61
N PHE A 724 -4.54 10.89 -32.47
CA PHE A 724 -3.60 10.25 -31.56
C PHE A 724 -4.09 8.88 -31.08
N ASN A 725 -3.30 7.86 -31.32
CA ASN A 725 -3.52 6.49 -30.88
C ASN A 725 -2.15 5.83 -30.67
N TYR A 726 -1.72 5.76 -29.42
CA TYR A 726 -0.40 5.23 -29.03
C TYR A 726 -0.17 3.81 -29.58
N SER A 727 -1.18 2.95 -29.48
CA SER A 727 -1.11 1.56 -29.93
C SER A 727 -0.86 1.49 -31.44
N ARG A 728 -1.60 2.26 -32.25
CA ARG A 728 -1.48 2.31 -33.72
C ARG A 728 -0.12 2.86 -34.16
N LEU A 729 0.32 3.96 -33.54
CA LEU A 729 1.61 4.59 -33.86
C LEU A 729 2.77 3.59 -33.64
N ASN A 730 2.76 2.90 -32.51
CA ASN A 730 3.78 1.90 -32.16
C ASN A 730 3.69 0.65 -33.05
N ASN A 731 2.48 0.16 -33.38
CA ASN A 731 2.29 -0.97 -34.27
C ASN A 731 2.84 -0.68 -35.69
N SER A 732 2.54 0.52 -36.20
CA SER A 732 3.03 0.97 -37.54
C SER A 732 4.56 1.05 -37.59
N ALA A 733 5.20 1.54 -36.52
CA ALA A 733 6.65 1.61 -36.46
C ALA A 733 7.28 0.22 -36.24
N ALA A 734 6.67 -0.63 -35.45
CA ALA A 734 7.12 -2.00 -35.23
C ALA A 734 7.16 -2.81 -36.56
N ALA A 735 6.19 -2.58 -37.48
CA ALA A 735 6.14 -3.24 -38.79
C ALA A 735 7.34 -2.89 -39.65
N VAL A 736 7.88 -1.67 -39.58
CA VAL A 736 9.02 -1.21 -40.42
C VAL A 736 10.36 -1.31 -39.67
N GLY A 737 10.38 -1.51 -38.37
CA GLY A 737 11.60 -1.74 -37.61
C GLY A 737 12.31 -2.99 -38.07
N THR A 738 13.64 -3.00 -38.13
CA THR A 738 14.47 -4.10 -38.61
C THR A 738 15.16 -4.87 -37.48
N GLY A 739 15.04 -4.37 -36.24
CA GLY A 739 15.64 -4.97 -35.06
C GLY A 739 15.05 -6.33 -34.69
N GLU A 740 15.85 -7.17 -34.08
CA GLU A 740 15.41 -8.41 -33.45
C GLU A 740 14.51 -8.12 -32.25
N PHE A 741 14.80 -7.01 -31.56
CA PHE A 741 14.03 -6.49 -30.42
C PHE A 741 13.41 -5.15 -30.78
N LEU A 742 12.18 -4.93 -30.29
CA LEU A 742 11.49 -3.65 -30.30
C LEU A 742 11.56 -3.05 -28.89
N LEU A 743 11.90 -1.78 -28.81
CA LEU A 743 11.85 -0.99 -27.59
C LEU A 743 10.86 0.16 -27.81
N PHE A 744 9.71 0.10 -27.17
CA PHE A 744 8.77 1.21 -27.11
C PHE A 744 9.22 2.17 -26.04
N LEU A 745 9.41 3.44 -26.40
CA LEU A 745 9.97 4.46 -25.53
C LEU A 745 9.20 5.78 -25.69
N ASN A 746 8.79 6.38 -24.60
CA ASN A 746 8.17 7.71 -24.64
C ASN A 746 9.19 8.78 -25.01
N ASN A 747 8.73 9.84 -25.70
CA ASN A 747 9.57 10.98 -26.11
C ASN A 747 10.05 11.86 -24.96
N ASP A 748 9.51 11.69 -23.76
CA ASP A 748 9.85 12.41 -22.52
C ASP A 748 10.68 11.55 -21.54
N THR A 749 11.39 10.54 -22.05
CA THR A 749 12.34 9.73 -21.28
C THR A 749 13.79 10.15 -21.54
N GLU A 750 14.64 9.95 -20.54
CA GLU A 750 16.08 10.26 -20.59
C GLU A 750 16.88 9.11 -19.99
N ALA A 751 17.90 8.60 -20.66
CA ALA A 751 18.79 7.56 -20.14
C ALA A 751 19.57 8.10 -18.91
N ASP A 752 19.51 7.37 -17.78
CA ASP A 752 20.18 7.77 -16.53
C ASP A 752 21.55 7.06 -16.34
N ASP A 753 21.67 5.81 -16.80
CA ASP A 753 22.95 5.07 -16.82
C ASP A 753 23.28 4.57 -18.23
N SER A 754 24.56 4.28 -18.50
CA SER A 754 24.98 3.89 -19.85
C SER A 754 24.68 2.42 -20.19
N THR A 755 24.47 1.57 -19.22
CA THR A 755 24.33 0.11 -19.38
C THR A 755 22.89 -0.34 -19.49
N TRP A 756 21.94 0.59 -19.37
CA TRP A 756 20.51 0.30 -19.29
C TRP A 756 19.98 -0.55 -20.45
N LEU A 757 20.38 -0.26 -21.70
CA LEU A 757 19.93 -0.99 -22.88
C LEU A 757 20.57 -2.37 -22.96
N THR A 758 21.86 -2.48 -22.64
CA THR A 758 22.57 -3.77 -22.51
C THR A 758 21.90 -4.67 -21.49
N GLU A 759 21.48 -4.14 -20.34
CA GLU A 759 20.72 -4.87 -19.33
C GLU A 759 19.37 -5.36 -19.92
N MET A 760 18.58 -4.48 -20.51
CA MET A 760 17.27 -4.85 -21.08
C MET A 760 17.38 -5.92 -22.15
N VAL A 761 18.35 -5.81 -23.08
CA VAL A 761 18.57 -6.80 -24.12
C VAL A 761 19.02 -8.13 -23.53
N SER A 762 19.91 -8.13 -22.57
CA SER A 762 20.38 -9.35 -21.92
C SER A 762 19.23 -10.14 -21.25
N GLN A 763 18.25 -9.45 -20.71
CA GLN A 763 17.03 -10.03 -20.18
C GLN A 763 16.09 -10.52 -21.28
N ALA A 764 15.79 -9.68 -22.27
CA ALA A 764 14.89 -10.00 -23.38
C ALA A 764 15.38 -11.16 -24.26
N ALA A 765 16.68 -11.41 -24.27
CA ALA A 765 17.29 -12.52 -24.99
C ALA A 765 17.05 -13.87 -24.31
N GLN A 766 16.61 -13.92 -23.04
CA GLN A 766 16.38 -15.17 -22.34
C GLN A 766 15.16 -15.91 -22.88
N PRO A 767 15.18 -17.25 -22.88
CA PRO A 767 14.04 -18.04 -23.30
C PRO A 767 12.79 -17.71 -22.46
N LYS A 768 11.63 -17.64 -23.14
CA LYS A 768 10.32 -17.35 -22.51
C LYS A 768 10.18 -15.96 -21.85
N VAL A 769 11.16 -15.08 -21.95
CA VAL A 769 10.96 -13.68 -21.58
C VAL A 769 10.11 -13.02 -22.65
N GLY A 770 9.01 -12.40 -22.22
CA GLY A 770 8.08 -11.64 -23.03
C GLY A 770 8.47 -10.16 -23.05
N ALA A 771 7.89 -9.36 -22.16
CA ALA A 771 8.23 -7.95 -22.02
C ALA A 771 9.31 -7.75 -20.95
N VAL A 772 10.20 -6.78 -21.19
CA VAL A 772 11.16 -6.28 -20.18
C VAL A 772 10.91 -4.81 -19.96
N GLY A 773 10.74 -4.42 -18.68
CA GLY A 773 10.59 -3.03 -18.26
C GLY A 773 11.78 -2.53 -17.45
N ALA A 774 12.12 -1.28 -17.64
CA ALA A 774 13.16 -0.57 -16.90
C ALA A 774 12.63 0.04 -15.59
N ARG A 775 13.53 0.43 -14.71
CA ARG A 775 13.21 1.28 -13.55
C ARG A 775 13.15 2.74 -14.00
N LEU A 776 11.99 3.37 -13.81
CA LEU A 776 11.79 4.76 -14.17
C LEU A 776 11.75 5.65 -12.94
N TRP A 777 12.44 6.77 -13.03
CA TRP A 777 12.54 7.77 -11.98
C TRP A 777 11.82 9.05 -12.41
N PHE A 778 11.15 9.71 -11.48
CA PHE A 778 10.77 11.10 -11.65
C PHE A 778 12.01 12.00 -11.65
N PRO A 779 11.96 13.21 -12.25
CA PRO A 779 13.07 14.17 -12.24
C PRO A 779 13.54 14.56 -10.83
N ASN A 780 12.67 14.47 -9.82
CA ASN A 780 12.99 14.70 -8.42
C ASN A 780 13.74 13.56 -7.73
N GLY A 781 14.05 12.48 -8.46
CA GLY A 781 14.78 11.32 -7.93
C GLY A 781 13.94 10.31 -7.16
N THR A 782 12.61 10.43 -7.15
CA THR A 782 11.74 9.40 -6.59
C THR A 782 11.33 8.37 -7.64
N LEU A 783 11.01 7.15 -7.20
CA LEU A 783 10.63 6.06 -8.09
C LEU A 783 9.25 6.32 -8.72
N GLN A 784 9.18 6.22 -10.04
CA GLN A 784 7.93 6.29 -10.79
C GLN A 784 7.39 4.89 -11.11
N HIS A 785 8.26 4.00 -11.62
CA HIS A 785 7.88 2.68 -12.06
C HIS A 785 8.83 1.61 -11.51
N GLY A 786 8.29 0.76 -10.62
CA GLY A 786 8.93 -0.42 -10.05
C GLY A 786 8.25 -1.73 -10.47
N GLY A 787 7.66 -1.75 -11.69
CA GLY A 787 6.76 -2.80 -12.15
C GLY A 787 5.28 -2.44 -11.95
N VAL A 788 4.38 -3.28 -12.42
CA VAL A 788 2.93 -3.08 -12.36
C VAL A 788 2.27 -4.19 -11.55
N VAL A 789 1.40 -3.79 -10.61
CA VAL A 789 0.52 -4.68 -9.83
C VAL A 789 -0.88 -4.63 -10.43
N LEU A 790 -1.44 -5.80 -10.73
CA LEU A 790 -2.81 -5.91 -11.23
C LEU A 790 -3.85 -5.62 -10.13
N GLY A 791 -4.97 -5.06 -10.53
CA GLY A 791 -6.10 -4.73 -9.65
C GLY A 791 -5.93 -3.44 -8.84
N LEU A 792 -4.73 -2.90 -8.78
CA LEU A 792 -4.43 -1.67 -8.05
C LEU A 792 -5.19 -0.51 -8.68
N GLY A 793 -6.00 0.20 -7.90
CA GLY A 793 -6.86 1.27 -8.41
C GLY A 793 -7.95 0.78 -9.37
N GLY A 794 -8.28 -0.51 -9.36
CA GLY A 794 -9.39 -1.12 -10.14
C GLY A 794 -8.96 -1.86 -11.41
N VAL A 795 -7.82 -1.53 -12.03
CA VAL A 795 -7.26 -2.24 -13.20
C VAL A 795 -5.80 -2.62 -12.97
N ALA A 796 -4.92 -1.66 -12.82
CA ALA A 796 -3.51 -1.88 -12.55
C ALA A 796 -2.83 -0.57 -12.14
N GLY A 797 -1.75 -0.66 -11.35
CA GLY A 797 -0.98 0.51 -10.93
C GLY A 797 0.50 0.20 -10.72
N HIS A 798 1.31 1.23 -10.67
CA HIS A 798 2.75 1.10 -10.46
C HIS A 798 3.06 0.64 -9.03
N ALA A 799 4.02 -0.27 -8.90
CA ALA A 799 4.58 -0.66 -7.61
C ALA A 799 5.56 0.40 -7.08
N PHE A 800 5.56 0.62 -5.78
CA PHE A 800 6.50 1.49 -5.05
C PHE A 800 6.60 2.94 -5.55
N PRO A 801 5.53 3.62 -5.97
CA PRO A 801 5.65 5.00 -6.45
C PRO A 801 6.16 5.92 -5.35
N ASN A 802 6.97 6.90 -5.74
CA ASN A 802 7.51 7.98 -4.90
C ASN A 802 8.51 7.55 -3.81
N ILE A 803 8.95 6.30 -3.73
CA ILE A 803 10.07 5.98 -2.82
C ILE A 803 11.37 6.60 -3.33
N PRO A 804 12.27 7.06 -2.44
CA PRO A 804 13.55 7.65 -2.84
C PRO A 804 14.52 6.60 -3.39
N ARG A 805 15.55 7.05 -4.12
CA ARG A 805 16.65 6.18 -4.55
C ARG A 805 17.31 5.49 -3.35
N GLY A 806 17.64 4.21 -3.51
CA GLY A 806 18.24 3.40 -2.45
C GLY A 806 17.23 2.84 -1.43
N HIS A 807 15.92 3.15 -1.56
CA HIS A 807 14.91 2.53 -0.69
C HIS A 807 14.62 1.09 -1.15
N PRO A 808 14.69 0.09 -0.25
CA PRO A 808 14.57 -1.32 -0.63
C PRO A 808 13.15 -1.74 -1.09
N GLY A 809 12.13 -0.95 -0.79
CA GLY A 809 10.74 -1.36 -0.98
C GLY A 809 10.37 -2.50 -0.03
N TYR A 810 9.30 -3.22 -0.36
CA TYR A 810 8.82 -4.35 0.42
C TYR A 810 9.77 -5.55 0.27
N PHE A 811 10.48 -5.91 1.33
CA PHE A 811 11.46 -7.02 1.36
C PHE A 811 12.42 -7.01 0.16
N ASN A 812 13.08 -5.88 -0.07
CA ASN A 812 14.07 -5.61 -1.14
C ASN A 812 13.53 -5.65 -2.58
N ARG A 813 12.22 -5.76 -2.79
CA ARG A 813 11.65 -5.92 -4.12
C ARG A 813 11.83 -4.72 -5.06
N ALA A 814 12.10 -3.52 -4.52
CA ALA A 814 12.44 -2.34 -5.33
C ALA A 814 13.91 -2.33 -5.84
N MET A 815 14.75 -3.26 -5.35
CA MET A 815 16.16 -3.39 -5.71
C MET A 815 16.49 -4.68 -6.48
N LEU A 816 15.52 -5.60 -6.59
CA LEU A 816 15.75 -6.94 -7.13
C LEU A 816 14.99 -7.14 -8.44
N GLN A 817 15.68 -7.71 -9.42
CA GLN A 817 15.07 -8.21 -10.64
C GLN A 817 14.01 -9.26 -10.32
N GLN A 818 12.89 -9.21 -11.01
CA GLN A 818 11.78 -10.10 -10.74
C GLN A 818 10.84 -10.28 -11.94
N HIS A 819 10.13 -11.39 -11.97
CA HIS A 819 8.95 -11.52 -12.79
C HIS A 819 7.85 -10.60 -12.24
N ILE A 820 7.10 -10.00 -13.14
CA ILE A 820 6.02 -9.06 -12.81
C ILE A 820 4.85 -9.26 -13.79
N SER A 821 3.65 -8.91 -13.38
CA SER A 821 2.47 -9.11 -14.23
C SER A 821 2.46 -8.20 -15.45
N ALA A 822 2.92 -6.96 -15.33
CA ALA A 822 3.09 -6.06 -16.47
C ALA A 822 4.18 -5.01 -16.22
N VAL A 823 4.61 -4.37 -17.30
CA VAL A 823 5.54 -3.24 -17.33
C VAL A 823 4.95 -2.12 -18.16
N THR A 824 5.38 -0.88 -17.91
CA THR A 824 4.82 0.29 -18.58
C THR A 824 5.30 0.46 -20.00
N GLY A 825 4.43 0.89 -20.91
CA GLY A 825 4.75 1.27 -22.28
C GLY A 825 5.71 2.46 -22.39
N ALA A 826 5.94 3.21 -21.30
CA ALA A 826 6.93 4.30 -21.31
C ALA A 826 8.36 3.82 -21.57
N CYS A 827 8.69 2.56 -21.21
CA CYS A 827 9.91 1.86 -21.60
C CYS A 827 9.68 0.35 -21.55
N LEU A 828 9.28 -0.23 -22.67
CA LEU A 828 8.95 -1.65 -22.81
C LEU A 828 9.72 -2.28 -23.97
N MET A 829 10.52 -3.29 -23.65
CA MET A 829 11.23 -4.08 -24.67
C MET A 829 10.57 -5.45 -24.88
N VAL A 830 10.51 -5.88 -26.11
CA VAL A 830 9.99 -7.22 -26.50
C VAL A 830 10.70 -7.72 -27.74
N ARG A 831 10.82 -9.05 -27.91
CA ARG A 831 11.29 -9.65 -29.14
C ARG A 831 10.29 -9.40 -30.28
N LYS A 832 10.72 -8.88 -31.42
CA LYS A 832 9.85 -8.53 -32.54
C LYS A 832 8.94 -9.67 -32.97
N THR A 833 9.48 -10.87 -33.14
CA THR A 833 8.68 -12.05 -33.53
C THR A 833 7.61 -12.44 -32.54
N VAL A 834 7.81 -12.15 -31.25
CA VAL A 834 6.81 -12.36 -30.20
C VAL A 834 5.72 -11.29 -30.29
N PHE A 835 6.11 -10.03 -30.50
CA PHE A 835 5.17 -8.91 -30.66
C PHE A 835 4.25 -9.14 -31.87
N GLU A 836 4.81 -9.49 -33.01
CA GLU A 836 4.06 -9.79 -34.24
C GLU A 836 3.13 -11.00 -34.08
N LYS A 837 3.60 -12.08 -33.45
CA LYS A 837 2.80 -13.28 -33.17
C LYS A 837 1.57 -13.01 -32.32
N LEU A 838 1.65 -12.03 -31.41
CA LEU A 838 0.52 -11.61 -30.58
C LEU A 838 -0.37 -10.56 -31.26
N GLY A 839 -0.01 -10.06 -32.42
CA GLY A 839 -0.77 -9.06 -33.17
C GLY A 839 -0.58 -7.63 -32.67
N GLY A 840 0.51 -7.35 -31.95
CA GLY A 840 0.85 -6.01 -31.44
C GLY A 840 -0.04 -5.54 -30.29
N PHE A 841 -0.12 -4.22 -30.13
CA PHE A 841 -1.04 -3.59 -29.19
C PHE A 841 -2.48 -3.54 -29.75
N ASP A 842 -3.49 -3.57 -28.89
CA ASP A 842 -4.90 -3.44 -29.28
C ASP A 842 -5.22 -1.96 -29.58
N GLU A 843 -5.14 -1.58 -30.86
CA GLU A 843 -5.37 -0.20 -31.31
C GLU A 843 -6.85 0.19 -31.37
N VAL A 844 -7.76 -0.77 -31.33
CA VAL A 844 -9.21 -0.54 -31.42
C VAL A 844 -9.81 -0.22 -30.04
N ASN A 845 -9.50 -1.04 -29.05
CA ASN A 845 -10.08 -0.94 -27.72
C ASN A 845 -9.20 -0.20 -26.71
N LEU A 846 -7.88 -0.23 -26.91
CA LEU A 846 -6.87 0.31 -26.00
C LEU A 846 -5.89 1.21 -26.75
N GLY A 847 -6.41 2.26 -27.40
CA GLY A 847 -5.63 3.16 -28.22
C GLY A 847 -4.54 3.92 -27.46
N VAL A 848 -4.81 4.26 -26.19
CA VAL A 848 -3.93 5.11 -25.37
C VAL A 848 -3.61 4.49 -24.01
N THR A 849 -4.61 4.00 -23.30
CA THR A 849 -4.47 3.55 -21.90
C THR A 849 -4.58 2.04 -21.80
N PHE A 850 -3.79 1.41 -20.92
CA PHE A 850 -3.76 -0.04 -20.61
C PHE A 850 -3.35 -0.97 -21.76
N ASN A 851 -2.88 -0.45 -22.88
CA ASN A 851 -2.40 -1.26 -24.00
C ASN A 851 -1.18 -2.13 -23.63
N ASP A 852 -0.27 -1.59 -22.83
CA ASP A 852 0.88 -2.25 -22.26
C ASP A 852 0.47 -3.37 -21.27
N ILE A 853 -0.51 -3.10 -20.41
CA ILE A 853 -1.03 -4.08 -19.45
C ILE A 853 -1.68 -5.25 -20.19
N ASP A 854 -2.58 -4.96 -21.14
CA ASP A 854 -3.21 -5.97 -21.98
C ASP A 854 -2.18 -6.83 -22.73
N PHE A 855 -1.18 -6.18 -23.34
CA PHE A 855 -0.13 -6.86 -24.07
C PHE A 855 0.68 -7.80 -23.15
N CYS A 856 1.04 -7.34 -21.95
CA CYS A 856 1.74 -8.14 -20.95
C CYS A 856 0.90 -9.34 -20.47
N LEU A 857 -0.40 -9.18 -20.29
CA LEU A 857 -1.30 -10.27 -19.90
C LEU A 857 -1.43 -11.30 -21.02
N ARG A 858 -1.51 -10.87 -22.30
CA ARG A 858 -1.50 -11.79 -23.45
C ARG A 858 -0.18 -12.56 -23.59
N LEU A 859 0.95 -11.97 -23.21
CA LEU A 859 2.24 -12.67 -23.11
C LEU A 859 2.18 -13.79 -22.08
N ILE A 860 1.65 -13.51 -20.87
CA ILE A 860 1.52 -14.50 -19.79
C ILE A 860 0.60 -15.66 -20.22
N GLU A 861 -0.54 -15.39 -20.87
CA GLU A 861 -1.43 -16.44 -21.38
C GLU A 861 -0.74 -17.37 -22.41
N ARG A 862 0.27 -16.88 -23.11
CA ARG A 862 1.08 -17.68 -24.06
C ARG A 862 2.30 -18.33 -23.42
N GLY A 863 2.42 -18.26 -22.09
CA GLY A 863 3.49 -18.89 -21.32
C GLY A 863 4.81 -18.13 -21.34
N TYR A 864 4.81 -16.84 -21.68
CA TYR A 864 5.93 -15.93 -21.49
C TYR A 864 5.92 -15.33 -20.08
N HIS A 865 7.07 -14.83 -19.64
CA HIS A 865 7.23 -14.10 -18.39
C HIS A 865 7.61 -12.66 -18.67
N ASN A 866 6.99 -11.71 -17.98
CA ASN A 866 7.42 -10.32 -18.02
C ASN A 866 8.44 -10.08 -16.91
N VAL A 867 9.48 -9.32 -17.20
CA VAL A 867 10.59 -9.04 -16.29
C VAL A 867 10.65 -7.55 -16.03
N TRP A 868 10.74 -7.15 -14.79
CA TRP A 868 11.15 -5.81 -14.39
C TRP A 868 12.58 -5.90 -13.84
N THR A 869 13.46 -5.00 -14.32
CA THR A 869 14.85 -4.93 -13.87
C THR A 869 15.16 -3.56 -13.25
N PRO A 870 15.66 -3.51 -12.01
CA PRO A 870 16.11 -2.27 -11.37
C PRO A 870 17.48 -1.80 -11.89
N TYR A 871 18.12 -2.56 -12.77
CA TYR A 871 19.46 -2.28 -13.27
C TYR A 871 19.50 -1.57 -14.62
N ALA A 872 18.32 -1.26 -15.18
CA ALA A 872 18.14 -0.36 -16.30
C ALA A 872 17.42 0.89 -15.79
N ASN A 873 18.08 2.05 -15.77
CA ASN A 873 17.53 3.26 -15.15
C ASN A 873 17.32 4.37 -16.18
N LEU A 874 16.12 4.93 -16.20
CA LEU A 874 15.77 6.11 -17.01
C LEU A 874 15.02 7.13 -16.15
N ILE A 875 15.11 8.40 -16.52
CA ILE A 875 14.28 9.48 -15.97
C ILE A 875 13.11 9.65 -16.92
N HIS A 876 11.89 9.69 -16.39
CA HIS A 876 10.68 9.92 -17.16
C HIS A 876 10.00 11.20 -16.70
N HIS A 877 9.97 12.21 -17.59
CA HIS A 877 9.41 13.54 -17.35
C HIS A 877 7.89 13.56 -17.50
N GLU A 878 7.20 12.60 -16.85
CA GLU A 878 5.76 12.36 -16.98
C GLU A 878 4.94 13.65 -16.91
N SER A 879 3.87 13.73 -17.72
CA SER A 879 2.96 14.87 -17.83
C SER A 879 3.56 16.15 -18.45
N ALA A 880 4.83 16.15 -18.82
CA ALA A 880 5.40 17.27 -19.54
C ALA A 880 4.76 17.45 -20.93
N SER A 881 4.28 16.36 -21.53
CA SER A 881 3.66 16.36 -22.85
C SER A 881 2.12 16.53 -22.84
N ARG A 882 1.41 16.09 -21.77
CA ARG A 882 -0.07 16.06 -21.73
C ARG A 882 -0.73 16.90 -20.64
N GLY A 883 0.02 17.43 -19.67
CA GLY A 883 -0.55 18.12 -18.50
C GLY A 883 -1.16 17.18 -17.45
N HIS A 884 -1.53 17.73 -16.28
CA HIS A 884 -2.01 16.95 -15.13
C HIS A 884 -3.54 16.73 -15.09
N GLN A 885 -4.32 17.42 -15.91
CA GLN A 885 -5.78 17.31 -15.91
C GLN A 885 -6.27 16.64 -17.19
N ARG A 886 -7.03 15.57 -17.04
CA ARG A 886 -7.72 14.93 -18.17
C ARG A 886 -8.91 15.79 -18.60
N THR A 887 -9.05 15.97 -19.90
CA THR A 887 -10.27 16.53 -20.48
C THR A 887 -11.45 15.54 -20.29
N PRO A 888 -12.70 16.00 -20.40
CA PRO A 888 -13.87 15.11 -20.32
C PRO A 888 -13.80 13.94 -21.32
N ASP A 889 -13.28 14.17 -22.54
CA ASP A 889 -13.14 13.12 -23.55
C ASP A 889 -12.06 12.10 -23.18
N GLU A 890 -10.92 12.53 -22.67
CA GLU A 890 -9.86 11.64 -22.15
C GLU A 890 -10.34 10.84 -20.93
N GLN A 891 -11.18 11.45 -20.08
CA GLN A 891 -11.78 10.74 -18.97
C GLN A 891 -12.77 9.65 -19.45
N ALA A 892 -13.58 9.97 -20.45
CA ALA A 892 -14.50 9.00 -21.06
C ALA A 892 -13.75 7.86 -21.75
N GLU A 893 -12.64 8.17 -22.45
CA GLU A 893 -11.77 7.16 -23.05
C GLU A 893 -11.15 6.23 -21.99
N PHE A 894 -10.60 6.81 -20.91
CA PHE A 894 -10.07 6.04 -19.80
C PHE A 894 -11.09 5.08 -19.19
N LEU A 895 -12.33 5.54 -18.96
CA LEU A 895 -13.40 4.71 -18.41
C LEU A 895 -13.80 3.58 -19.36
N ARG A 896 -13.85 3.84 -20.68
CA ARG A 896 -14.10 2.80 -21.68
C ARG A 896 -12.99 1.75 -21.70
N ALA A 897 -11.73 2.18 -21.70
CA ALA A 897 -10.58 1.29 -21.64
C ALA A 897 -10.56 0.45 -20.35
N ALA A 898 -10.86 1.07 -19.18
CA ALA A 898 -10.97 0.36 -17.92
C ALA A 898 -12.08 -0.68 -17.92
N ALA A 899 -13.25 -0.35 -18.45
CA ALA A 899 -14.38 -1.28 -18.58
C ALA A 899 -14.02 -2.46 -19.51
N PHE A 900 -13.34 -2.19 -20.62
CA PHE A 900 -12.85 -3.24 -21.51
C PHE A 900 -11.85 -4.18 -20.81
N MET A 901 -10.89 -3.63 -20.07
CA MET A 901 -9.94 -4.42 -19.29
C MET A 901 -10.63 -5.30 -18.23
N GLN A 902 -11.61 -4.75 -17.53
CA GLN A 902 -12.41 -5.50 -16.56
C GLN A 902 -13.23 -6.60 -17.22
N GLN A 903 -13.82 -6.33 -18.38
CA GLN A 903 -14.57 -7.33 -19.14
C GLN A 903 -13.66 -8.46 -19.65
N ARG A 904 -12.47 -8.12 -20.18
CA ARG A 904 -11.54 -9.08 -20.77
C ARG A 904 -10.80 -9.90 -19.73
N TRP A 905 -10.28 -9.26 -18.71
CA TRP A 905 -9.34 -9.84 -17.75
C TRP A 905 -9.93 -10.08 -16.34
N GLY A 906 -11.07 -9.50 -16.03
CA GLY A 906 -11.88 -9.62 -14.82
C GLY A 906 -11.21 -10.27 -13.60
N ALA A 907 -11.30 -11.60 -13.51
CA ALA A 907 -10.73 -12.34 -12.37
C ALA A 907 -9.19 -12.24 -12.28
N GLN A 908 -8.49 -12.17 -13.42
CA GLN A 908 -7.01 -12.09 -13.43
C GLN A 908 -6.52 -10.75 -12.87
N LEU A 909 -7.26 -9.65 -13.10
CA LEU A 909 -6.90 -8.36 -12.51
C LEU A 909 -6.94 -8.37 -10.97
N MET A 910 -7.75 -9.25 -10.39
CA MET A 910 -7.89 -9.36 -8.93
C MET A 910 -6.97 -10.41 -8.31
N ASP A 911 -6.18 -11.12 -9.12
CA ASP A 911 -5.38 -12.26 -8.69
C ASP A 911 -3.98 -12.22 -9.31
N ASP A 912 -3.21 -11.22 -8.92
CA ASP A 912 -1.82 -11.07 -9.33
C ASP A 912 -0.94 -12.10 -8.59
N SER A 913 -0.33 -13.03 -9.34
CA SER A 913 0.56 -14.06 -8.77
C SER A 913 1.80 -13.49 -8.09
N PHE A 914 2.21 -12.28 -8.47
CA PHE A 914 3.38 -11.62 -7.88
C PHE A 914 3.03 -10.64 -6.77
N TYR A 915 1.75 -10.55 -6.38
CA TYR A 915 1.27 -9.68 -5.33
C TYR A 915 0.33 -10.44 -4.37
N ASN A 916 0.81 -10.65 -3.14
CA ASN A 916 0.13 -11.50 -2.16
C ASN A 916 -1.32 -11.02 -1.87
N PRO A 917 -2.31 -11.92 -1.77
CA PRO A 917 -3.70 -11.56 -1.50
C PRO A 917 -3.95 -10.96 -0.11
N ASN A 918 -2.98 -11.01 0.79
CA ASN A 918 -3.02 -10.33 2.10
C ASN A 918 -2.65 -8.85 2.02
N LEU A 919 -2.14 -8.39 0.87
CA LEU A 919 -1.78 -7.00 0.62
C LEU A 919 -2.91 -6.25 -0.09
N SER A 920 -3.07 -4.95 0.21
CA SER A 920 -4.13 -4.09 -0.32
C SER A 920 -3.94 -3.78 -1.81
N LEU A 921 -5.04 -3.66 -2.54
CA LEU A 921 -5.10 -3.11 -3.90
C LEU A 921 -5.65 -1.67 -3.93
N ASP A 922 -5.93 -1.09 -2.78
CA ASP A 922 -6.45 0.28 -2.71
C ASP A 922 -5.32 1.31 -2.87
N LEU A 923 -4.13 0.97 -2.36
CA LEU A 923 -2.95 1.83 -2.38
C LEU A 923 -1.70 1.05 -2.84
N PRO A 924 -0.73 1.69 -3.51
CA PRO A 924 0.44 1.02 -4.09
C PRO A 924 1.59 0.72 -3.12
N GLY A 925 1.33 0.67 -1.80
CA GLY A 925 2.34 0.62 -0.74
C GLY A 925 2.74 -0.76 -0.23
N TYR A 926 2.17 -1.85 -0.71
CA TYR A 926 2.30 -3.19 -0.12
C TYR A 926 1.73 -3.28 1.31
N ASP A 927 0.70 -2.50 1.60
CA ASP A 927 0.03 -2.46 2.90
C ASP A 927 -0.92 -3.64 3.10
N LEU A 928 -1.32 -3.85 4.36
CA LEU A 928 -2.25 -4.92 4.72
C LEU A 928 -3.62 -4.71 4.07
N ALA A 929 -4.20 -5.76 3.51
CA ALA A 929 -5.58 -5.74 3.03
C ALA A 929 -6.57 -5.91 4.19
N PHE A 930 -7.61 -5.09 4.24
CA PHE A 930 -8.71 -5.15 5.20
C PHE A 930 -10.08 -5.23 4.49
N PRO A 931 -10.67 -6.41 4.30
CA PRO A 931 -10.18 -7.77 4.58
C PRO A 931 -9.21 -8.30 3.52
N PRO A 932 -8.39 -9.33 3.83
CA PRO A 932 -7.54 -9.98 2.84
C PRO A 932 -8.37 -10.69 1.75
N ARG A 933 -7.89 -10.61 0.49
CA ARG A 933 -8.59 -11.18 -0.69
C ARG A 933 -8.67 -12.71 -0.68
N ARG A 934 -7.79 -13.39 0.04
CA ARG A 934 -7.83 -14.86 0.21
C ARG A 934 -9.18 -15.38 0.70
N TRP A 935 -9.96 -14.54 1.42
CA TRP A 935 -11.30 -14.90 1.91
C TRP A 935 -12.33 -15.05 0.79
N ARG A 936 -12.06 -14.46 -0.39
CA ARG A 936 -12.92 -14.58 -1.56
C ARG A 936 -12.66 -15.87 -2.35
N LYS A 937 -11.49 -16.50 -2.18
CA LYS A 937 -11.06 -17.72 -2.89
C LYS A 937 -11.42 -19.04 -2.19
N ALA A 938 -12.02 -19.01 -1.03
CA ALA A 938 -12.50 -20.22 -0.36
C ALA A 938 -13.75 -20.78 -1.07
N ALA A 939 -13.59 -21.20 -2.33
CA ALA A 939 -14.56 -22.02 -3.01
C ALA A 939 -14.66 -23.37 -2.28
N PRO A 940 -15.85 -24.02 -2.22
CA PRO A 940 -16.00 -25.34 -1.62
C PRO A 940 -15.13 -26.37 -2.35
N LEU A 941 -14.55 -27.27 -1.58
CA LEU A 941 -13.89 -28.51 -2.09
C LEU A 941 -14.88 -29.35 -2.87
#